data_a0bb546a5eafef08d787fc246a33c19e
#
_entry.id   a0bb546a5eafef08d787fc246a33c19e
#
_cell.length_a   1.000
_cell.length_b   1.000
_cell.length_c   1.000
_cell.angle_alpha   90.00
_cell.angle_beta   90.00
_cell.angle_gamma   90.00
#
_symmetry.space_group_name_H-M   'P 1'
#
loop_
_entity.id
_entity.type
_entity.pdbx_description
1 polymer ?
#
loop_
_entity_poly.entity_id
_entity_poly.type
_entity_poly.pdbx_seq_one_letter_code
_entity_poly.pdbx_strand_id
1 'polypeptide(L)'
;MQPTRSIKIFLASSDELVNDRNAFGNLVRRLDKIYEKRGIRIELFEWEDYDSAYNNRRKQDEYNDEVRASDMFIALFHKKAGKFTVEEFDVASEAFEKTGIKPKPYVYCRDITEGEKESAELTEFKRRLFEEMGHYWGRYGNTDTLCLHFVMQLQLVESSRLDDVKVEDGNITLEGQTIARMDGVPFAAVNPDYQRMSRRLLELSSNIEKARLRASKYPDDEDFQNELQSLLDERNHIQEEFSRQQTLLLDTAKRIAKLQGERITDRMRRAIDAFERGDVREANVILDEAERDADQNLLEYRRSKDVMQQKKLNVIHSIEELLLKTSTLMADGSLRIEERIERVDRIYAQADEMALAIEYDRAKHADLLTDYAVFLHKYGRYKDSLAVSSRVVSIKEELFGEENLETAQAYDNMGVVYFGMDDYPSAAHYFLKSLEIKDEILGENHLDTAISYYHIGAVDNALGDYPHAMEYYRKALEIEERVLGEEHPDLASSYNSIGSVYNHMGDYPHAMEYFKKSLALRERIFGEDHLSTAATYYNIGSLFDDMGDYHQAMEYYRKVLKTYKRVLGEVHPNMADTYSNIGLVYCNMGDYPQALECLERSLAISVRIFGEDHLSTATAYINIGGVYNEMGDYPRALEYYQKGIIIVERTLGEEHPSTVNTYINIGEVYFRMGAHDRAMEYFQKSLAICKKLFGEVHPSTAKSYNNIGVVYHSMGDDTQALYNLMWAQVISERIFGADHPKTRSIMKTMEAIRKSMP
;
A
#
# COMPACT_ATOMS: atom_id res chain seq x y z
N MET A 1 -12.07 -9.71 28.66
CA MET A 1 -10.75 -10.28 29.01
C MET A 1 -10.13 -9.41 30.08
N GLN A 2 -9.41 -9.95 31.07
CA GLN A 2 -8.56 -9.07 31.91
C GLN A 2 -7.36 -8.62 31.04
N PRO A 3 -6.99 -7.33 31.07
CA PRO A 3 -5.86 -6.85 30.29
C PRO A 3 -4.60 -7.62 30.69
N THR A 4 -3.87 -8.10 29.70
CA THR A 4 -2.63 -8.87 29.89
C THR A 4 -1.41 -7.98 30.10
N ARG A 5 -1.49 -6.70 29.72
CA ARG A 5 -0.43 -5.68 29.81
C ARG A 5 -1.03 -4.31 30.06
N SER A 6 -0.30 -3.42 30.76
CA SER A 6 -0.64 -1.99 30.87
C SER A 6 0.51 -1.14 30.32
N ILE A 7 0.14 0.00 29.71
CA ILE A 7 1.07 1.08 29.34
C ILE A 7 0.79 2.24 30.27
N LYS A 8 1.79 2.62 31.02
CA LYS A 8 1.74 3.74 31.95
C LYS A 8 2.32 5.00 31.32
N ILE A 9 1.52 6.05 31.27
CA ILE A 9 1.88 7.35 30.71
C ILE A 9 1.88 8.37 31.83
N PHE A 10 2.99 9.05 32.03
CA PHE A 10 3.08 10.18 32.94
C PHE A 10 3.04 11.50 32.14
N LEU A 11 2.10 12.38 32.44
CA LEU A 11 1.92 13.67 31.79
C LEU A 11 2.29 14.82 32.73
N ALA A 12 3.38 15.51 32.42
CA ALA A 12 3.81 16.72 33.07
C ALA A 12 3.49 17.96 32.23
N SER A 13 2.85 18.95 32.80
CA SER A 13 2.54 20.20 32.08
C SER A 13 2.45 21.39 33.03
N SER A 14 2.65 22.59 32.46
CA SER A 14 2.39 23.84 33.21
C SER A 14 0.92 24.18 33.30
N ASP A 15 0.52 24.94 34.32
CA ASP A 15 -0.89 25.35 34.56
C ASP A 15 -1.51 26.12 33.39
N GLU A 16 -0.72 26.79 32.58
CA GLU A 16 -1.18 27.52 31.40
C GLU A 16 -1.69 26.60 30.25
N LEU A 17 -1.43 25.29 30.34
CA LEU A 17 -1.78 24.27 29.33
C LEU A 17 -2.96 23.37 29.76
N VAL A 18 -3.82 23.81 30.68
CA VAL A 18 -4.98 23.05 31.17
C VAL A 18 -5.87 22.53 30.04
N ASN A 19 -6.12 23.35 29.00
CA ASN A 19 -6.96 22.94 27.87
C ASN A 19 -6.29 21.83 27.05
N ASP A 20 -4.99 21.91 26.84
CA ASP A 20 -4.23 20.90 26.09
C ASP A 20 -4.14 19.60 26.87
N ARG A 21 -3.92 19.68 28.18
CA ARG A 21 -3.95 18.54 29.10
C ARG A 21 -5.28 17.84 29.10
N ASN A 22 -6.40 18.58 29.21
CA ASN A 22 -7.74 18.03 29.16
C ASN A 22 -8.05 17.33 27.81
N ALA A 23 -7.64 17.94 26.72
CA ALA A 23 -7.81 17.34 25.37
C ALA A 23 -6.99 16.04 25.25
N PHE A 24 -5.75 16.05 25.75
CA PHE A 24 -4.87 14.89 25.79
C PHE A 24 -5.48 13.76 26.66
N GLY A 25 -5.94 14.07 27.87
CA GLY A 25 -6.58 13.10 28.74
C GLY A 25 -7.86 12.49 28.13
N ASN A 26 -8.63 13.29 27.40
CA ASN A 26 -9.79 12.79 26.65
C ASN A 26 -9.38 11.85 25.51
N LEU A 27 -8.28 12.14 24.82
CA LEU A 27 -7.74 11.26 23.79
C LEU A 27 -7.28 9.93 24.41
N VAL A 28 -6.48 9.96 25.48
CA VAL A 28 -5.99 8.75 26.15
C VAL A 28 -7.15 7.85 26.58
N ARG A 29 -8.24 8.41 27.13
CA ARG A 29 -9.45 7.65 27.49
C ARG A 29 -10.14 7.00 26.29
N ARG A 30 -10.08 7.60 25.10
CA ARG A 30 -10.59 6.98 23.86
C ARG A 30 -9.67 5.89 23.38
N LEU A 31 -8.35 6.11 23.41
CA LEU A 31 -7.35 5.12 23.02
C LEU A 31 -7.38 3.90 23.94
N ASP A 32 -7.56 4.07 25.24
CA ASP A 32 -7.68 2.95 26.19
C ASP A 32 -8.76 1.95 25.76
N LYS A 33 -9.91 2.43 25.24
CA LYS A 33 -10.96 1.57 24.69
C LYS A 33 -10.56 0.80 23.42
N ILE A 34 -9.69 1.39 22.58
CA ILE A 34 -9.15 0.73 21.40
C ILE A 34 -8.18 -0.38 21.84
N TYR A 35 -7.23 0.00 22.69
CA TYR A 35 -6.18 -0.90 23.16
C TYR A 35 -6.69 -2.00 24.11
N GLU A 36 -7.77 -1.76 24.84
CA GLU A 36 -8.44 -2.79 25.64
C GLU A 36 -8.88 -3.99 24.77
N LYS A 37 -9.32 -3.75 23.54
CA LYS A 37 -9.63 -4.81 22.58
C LYS A 37 -8.39 -5.62 22.18
N ARG A 38 -7.21 -5.01 22.22
CA ARG A 38 -5.92 -5.66 21.99
C ARG A 38 -5.35 -6.30 23.27
N GLY A 39 -6.08 -6.32 24.38
CA GLY A 39 -5.62 -6.84 25.66
C GLY A 39 -4.66 -5.90 26.41
N ILE A 40 -4.56 -4.65 26.01
CA ILE A 40 -3.68 -3.63 26.57
C ILE A 40 -4.52 -2.56 27.26
N ARG A 41 -4.10 -2.13 28.45
CA ARG A 41 -4.72 -1.02 29.18
C ARG A 41 -3.79 0.19 29.18
N ILE A 42 -4.32 1.38 28.91
CA ILE A 42 -3.56 2.63 28.98
C ILE A 42 -3.91 3.35 30.27
N GLU A 43 -2.91 3.58 31.12
CA GLU A 43 -3.05 4.27 32.40
C GLU A 43 -2.36 5.64 32.31
N LEU A 44 -3.14 6.72 32.47
CA LEU A 44 -2.63 8.09 32.49
C LEU A 44 -2.48 8.57 33.92
N PHE A 45 -1.32 9.08 34.27
CA PHE A 45 -1.00 9.72 35.54
C PHE A 45 -0.80 11.22 35.29
N GLU A 46 -1.65 12.04 35.92
CA GLU A 46 -1.60 13.49 35.82
C GLU A 46 -1.26 14.08 37.20
N TRP A 47 -0.61 15.23 37.22
CA TRP A 47 -0.20 15.91 38.45
C TRP A 47 -1.37 16.22 39.41
N GLU A 48 -2.59 16.40 38.91
CA GLU A 48 -3.81 16.72 39.68
C GLU A 48 -4.47 15.52 40.37
N ASP A 49 -4.08 14.31 40.00
CA ASP A 49 -4.66 13.07 40.60
C ASP A 49 -4.23 12.89 42.08
N TYR A 50 -3.35 13.74 42.55
CA TYR A 50 -2.82 13.70 43.91
C TYR A 50 -3.30 14.91 44.71
N ASP A 51 -4.16 14.66 45.70
CA ASP A 51 -4.85 15.65 46.56
C ASP A 51 -3.89 16.67 47.20
N SER A 52 -4.29 17.92 47.24
CA SER A 52 -3.50 19.12 47.59
C SER A 52 -3.12 19.29 49.06
N ALA A 53 -3.29 18.29 49.88
CA ALA A 53 -3.02 18.37 51.31
C ALA A 53 -1.83 17.51 51.76
N TYR A 54 -0.78 18.13 52.17
CA TYR A 54 0.41 17.69 52.90
C TYR A 54 1.76 17.55 52.17
N ASN A 55 2.69 18.42 52.57
CA ASN A 55 4.16 18.41 52.49
C ASN A 55 4.85 18.25 51.09
N ASN A 56 5.28 19.36 50.55
CA ASN A 56 5.95 19.48 49.23
C ASN A 56 7.17 18.55 48.96
N ARG A 57 7.92 18.13 49.97
CA ARG A 57 9.11 17.26 49.77
C ARG A 57 8.75 15.77 49.63
N ARG A 58 7.83 15.25 50.36
CA ARG A 58 7.39 13.83 50.23
C ARG A 58 6.65 13.54 48.93
N LYS A 59 5.90 14.51 48.45
CA LYS A 59 5.13 14.34 47.19
C LYS A 59 6.03 14.27 45.96
N GLN A 60 7.10 15.07 45.88
CA GLN A 60 8.02 15.03 44.72
C GLN A 60 8.74 13.70 44.64
N ASP A 61 9.08 13.05 45.75
CA ASP A 61 9.71 11.74 45.72
C ASP A 61 8.72 10.65 45.20
N GLU A 62 7.43 10.74 45.57
CA GLU A 62 6.38 9.84 45.04
C GLU A 62 6.14 10.06 43.56
N TYR A 63 6.14 11.28 43.04
CA TYR A 63 6.06 11.60 41.61
C TYR A 63 7.25 11.07 40.83
N ASN A 64 8.45 11.26 41.36
CA ASN A 64 9.68 10.78 40.74
C ASN A 64 9.69 9.23 40.66
N ASP A 65 9.06 8.54 41.62
CA ASP A 65 8.93 7.08 41.55
C ASP A 65 7.90 6.64 40.50
N GLU A 66 6.79 7.35 40.35
CA GLU A 66 5.81 7.09 39.28
C GLU A 66 6.38 7.41 37.88
N VAL A 67 7.15 8.50 37.77
CA VAL A 67 7.91 8.81 36.54
C VAL A 67 8.82 7.65 36.15
N ARG A 68 9.60 7.12 37.09
CA ARG A 68 10.50 5.96 36.84
C ARG A 68 9.74 4.69 36.51
N ALA A 69 8.51 4.53 37.02
CA ALA A 69 7.67 3.37 36.79
C ALA A 69 6.85 3.45 35.50
N SER A 70 6.79 4.60 34.84
CA SER A 70 6.03 4.79 33.61
C SER A 70 6.72 4.17 32.40
N ASP A 71 5.96 3.91 31.34
CA ASP A 71 6.50 3.47 30.06
C ASP A 71 6.81 4.66 29.16
N MET A 72 6.00 5.74 29.26
CA MET A 72 6.18 6.99 28.54
C MET A 72 6.12 8.17 29.52
N PHE A 73 7.01 9.10 29.35
CA PHE A 73 6.97 10.40 30.03
C PHE A 73 6.73 11.51 29.02
N ILE A 74 5.73 12.34 29.22
CA ILE A 74 5.35 13.42 28.31
C ILE A 74 5.38 14.75 29.05
N ALA A 75 6.19 15.68 28.56
CA ALA A 75 6.29 17.02 29.07
C ALA A 75 5.74 18.05 28.08
N LEU A 76 4.79 18.88 28.53
CA LEU A 76 4.20 19.95 27.72
C LEU A 76 4.69 21.32 28.24
N PHE A 77 5.24 22.13 27.34
CA PHE A 77 5.71 23.48 27.62
C PHE A 77 5.04 24.50 26.69
N HIS A 78 4.88 25.74 27.17
CA HIS A 78 4.45 26.88 26.34
C HIS A 78 5.42 28.06 26.48
N LYS A 79 5.16 28.97 27.39
CA LYS A 79 5.99 30.18 27.60
C LYS A 79 7.08 30.01 28.64
N LYS A 80 6.91 29.04 29.55
CA LYS A 80 7.80 28.83 30.69
C LYS A 80 8.19 27.37 30.82
N ALA A 81 9.40 27.13 31.26
CA ALA A 81 9.81 25.84 31.80
C ALA A 81 9.41 25.78 33.27
N GLY A 82 8.37 25.06 33.61
CA GLY A 82 7.97 24.83 35.01
C GLY A 82 9.12 24.08 35.73
N LYS A 83 9.51 24.57 36.93
CA LYS A 83 10.60 23.96 37.69
C LYS A 83 10.40 22.46 37.91
N PHE A 84 9.21 22.06 38.27
CA PHE A 84 8.86 20.66 38.53
C PHE A 84 8.82 19.82 37.23
N THR A 85 8.27 20.35 36.15
CA THR A 85 8.23 19.65 34.84
C THR A 85 9.63 19.38 34.31
N VAL A 86 10.59 20.27 34.53
CA VAL A 86 12.00 20.07 34.15
C VAL A 86 12.67 19.02 35.05
N GLU A 87 12.42 19.07 36.38
CA GLU A 87 12.91 18.05 37.33
C GLU A 87 12.41 16.65 37.01
N GLU A 88 11.10 16.52 36.71
CA GLU A 88 10.49 15.27 36.31
C GLU A 88 11.04 14.74 34.99
N PHE A 89 11.31 15.64 34.02
CA PHE A 89 11.98 15.30 32.79
C PHE A 89 13.42 14.78 33.02
N ASP A 90 14.16 15.42 33.89
CA ASP A 90 15.51 14.97 34.22
C ASP A 90 15.52 13.58 34.87
N VAL A 91 14.55 13.31 35.75
CA VAL A 91 14.35 11.99 36.37
C VAL A 91 13.99 10.92 35.31
N ALA A 92 13.10 11.25 34.35
CA ALA A 92 12.75 10.34 33.25
C ALA A 92 13.95 10.05 32.35
N SER A 93 14.71 11.10 31.99
CA SER A 93 15.90 10.96 31.14
C SER A 93 17.00 10.12 31.78
N GLU A 94 17.30 10.37 33.07
CA GLU A 94 18.26 9.54 33.81
C GLU A 94 17.82 8.07 33.93
N ALA A 95 16.53 7.83 34.14
CA ALA A 95 15.99 6.46 34.21
C ALA A 95 16.08 5.77 32.86
N PHE A 96 15.79 6.48 31.76
CA PHE A 96 15.91 5.97 30.40
C PHE A 96 17.37 5.69 30.04
N GLU A 97 18.32 6.61 30.34
CA GLU A 97 19.74 6.38 30.09
C GLU A 97 20.30 5.15 30.81
N LYS A 98 19.81 4.87 32.02
CA LYS A 98 20.23 3.71 32.81
C LYS A 98 19.65 2.39 32.28
N THR A 99 18.44 2.40 31.77
CA THR A 99 17.70 1.18 31.34
C THR A 99 17.79 0.94 29.85
N GLY A 100 17.90 1.99 29.03
CA GLY A 100 17.81 1.97 27.57
C GLY A 100 16.40 1.65 27.02
N ILE A 101 15.41 1.47 27.92
CA ILE A 101 14.07 0.97 27.54
C ILE A 101 12.97 1.95 27.97
N LYS A 102 12.91 2.33 29.25
CA LYS A 102 11.81 3.15 29.81
C LYS A 102 12.20 3.92 31.08
N PRO A 103 11.49 5.01 31.42
CA PRO A 103 10.42 5.66 30.66
C PRO A 103 10.99 6.39 29.45
N LYS A 104 10.36 6.26 28.27
CA LYS A 104 10.79 7.01 27.09
C LYS A 104 10.31 8.47 27.22
N PRO A 105 11.20 9.48 27.29
CA PRO A 105 10.80 10.86 27.49
C PRO A 105 10.44 11.52 26.14
N TYR A 106 9.34 12.28 26.13
CA TYR A 106 8.90 13.11 25.01
C TYR A 106 8.61 14.53 25.49
N VAL A 107 9.12 15.51 24.77
CA VAL A 107 8.91 16.92 25.04
C VAL A 107 8.14 17.56 23.91
N TYR A 108 7.04 18.24 24.24
CA TYR A 108 6.24 19.01 23.30
C TYR A 108 6.16 20.47 23.71
N CYS A 109 6.51 21.37 22.81
CA CYS A 109 6.46 22.81 23.04
C CYS A 109 5.36 23.43 22.19
N ARG A 110 4.41 24.10 22.82
CA ARG A 110 3.36 24.84 22.14
C ARG A 110 3.97 26.06 21.46
N ASP A 111 3.52 26.33 20.22
CA ASP A 111 3.93 27.49 19.45
C ASP A 111 3.53 28.79 20.15
N ILE A 112 4.38 29.79 20.09
CA ILE A 112 4.19 31.10 20.66
C ILE A 112 3.53 32.00 19.62
N THR A 113 2.44 32.68 19.99
CA THR A 113 1.70 33.58 19.13
C THR A 113 2.40 34.93 19.00
N GLU A 114 2.07 35.69 17.95
CA GLU A 114 2.66 37.03 17.69
C GLU A 114 2.45 37.95 18.90
N GLY A 115 3.56 38.50 19.43
CA GLY A 115 3.57 39.35 20.62
C GLY A 115 3.88 38.63 21.94
N GLU A 116 3.92 37.34 21.98
CA GLU A 116 4.33 36.53 23.13
C GLU A 116 5.86 36.27 23.13
N LYS A 117 6.44 36.01 24.30
CA LYS A 117 7.88 35.67 24.41
C LYS A 117 8.08 34.46 25.28
N GLU A 118 9.01 33.62 24.91
CA GLU A 118 9.54 32.55 25.77
C GLU A 118 10.30 33.12 26.94
N SER A 119 10.26 32.42 28.08
CA SER A 119 11.14 32.73 29.22
C SER A 119 12.57 32.29 28.91
N ALA A 120 13.52 32.94 29.56
CA ALA A 120 14.92 32.59 29.45
C ALA A 120 15.18 31.12 29.90
N GLU A 121 14.46 30.67 30.92
CA GLU A 121 14.54 29.29 31.44
C GLU A 121 14.11 28.26 30.39
N LEU A 122 13.03 28.53 29.65
CA LEU A 122 12.56 27.61 28.58
C LEU A 122 13.54 27.61 27.41
N THR A 123 14.06 28.77 27.03
CA THR A 123 15.07 28.88 25.96
C THR A 123 16.34 28.10 26.34
N GLU A 124 16.81 28.23 27.60
CA GLU A 124 17.97 27.49 28.08
C GLU A 124 17.69 25.97 28.19
N PHE A 125 16.49 25.58 28.62
CA PHE A 125 16.09 24.17 28.64
C PHE A 125 16.11 23.56 27.25
N LYS A 126 15.55 24.26 26.23
CA LYS A 126 15.58 23.81 24.83
C LYS A 126 17.02 23.69 24.29
N ARG A 127 17.90 24.65 24.65
CA ARG A 127 19.31 24.57 24.29
C ARG A 127 19.97 23.33 24.89
N ARG A 128 19.73 23.06 26.18
CA ARG A 128 20.26 21.89 26.89
C ARG A 128 19.74 20.60 26.26
N LEU A 129 18.46 20.51 25.94
CA LEU A 129 17.88 19.35 25.26
C LEU A 129 18.59 19.03 23.95
N PHE A 130 18.84 20.04 23.13
CA PHE A 130 19.41 19.84 21.80
C PHE A 130 20.92 19.70 21.82
N GLU A 131 21.63 20.67 22.42
CA GLU A 131 23.10 20.74 22.36
C GLU A 131 23.81 19.76 23.31
N GLU A 132 23.25 19.51 24.50
CA GLU A 132 23.89 18.66 25.50
C GLU A 132 23.37 17.25 25.50
N MET A 133 22.04 17.06 25.35
CA MET A 133 21.39 15.75 25.40
C MET A 133 21.13 15.18 24.02
N GLY A 134 21.16 16.00 22.96
CA GLY A 134 20.83 15.58 21.59
C GLY A 134 19.37 15.10 21.44
N HIS A 135 18.50 15.63 22.30
CA HIS A 135 17.08 15.24 22.31
C HIS A 135 16.25 16.25 21.51
N TYR A 136 15.41 15.75 20.61
CA TYR A 136 14.48 16.58 19.84
C TYR A 136 13.16 16.76 20.57
N TRP A 137 12.59 17.96 20.53
CA TRP A 137 11.24 18.22 21.03
C TRP A 137 10.26 18.46 19.87
N GLY A 138 9.03 17.95 19.99
CA GLY A 138 7.95 18.24 19.06
C GLY A 138 7.37 19.63 19.28
N ARG A 139 6.94 20.30 18.19
CA ARG A 139 6.20 21.56 18.24
C ARG A 139 4.72 21.28 17.98
N TYR A 140 3.83 22.05 18.60
CA TYR A 140 2.42 22.01 18.28
C TYR A 140 1.76 23.38 18.41
N GLY A 141 0.96 23.75 17.42
CA GLY A 141 0.18 24.99 17.42
C GLY A 141 -1.19 24.83 18.07
N ASN A 142 -1.71 23.62 18.11
CA ASN A 142 -3.03 23.29 18.64
C ASN A 142 -3.15 21.83 19.13
N THR A 143 -4.29 21.48 19.69
CA THR A 143 -4.52 20.16 20.26
C THR A 143 -4.55 19.02 19.23
N ASP A 144 -4.95 19.27 17.97
CA ASP A 144 -4.93 18.25 16.91
C ASP A 144 -3.50 17.80 16.62
N THR A 145 -2.56 18.74 16.52
CA THR A 145 -1.13 18.44 16.32
C THR A 145 -0.56 17.65 17.49
N LEU A 146 -0.86 18.07 18.74
CA LEU A 146 -0.42 17.35 19.94
C LEU A 146 -0.95 15.91 19.97
N CYS A 147 -2.24 15.73 19.71
CA CYS A 147 -2.87 14.42 19.70
C CYS A 147 -2.27 13.49 18.64
N LEU A 148 -2.01 14.01 17.43
CA LEU A 148 -1.37 13.26 16.36
C LEU A 148 0.03 12.79 16.75
N HIS A 149 0.88 13.71 17.23
CA HIS A 149 2.24 13.38 17.64
C HIS A 149 2.25 12.30 18.73
N PHE A 150 1.37 12.44 19.72
CA PHE A 150 1.27 11.46 20.80
C PHE A 150 0.87 10.07 20.30
N VAL A 151 -0.16 9.98 19.43
CA VAL A 151 -0.61 8.69 18.92
C VAL A 151 0.48 8.00 18.09
N MET A 152 1.21 8.75 17.28
CA MET A 152 2.34 8.19 16.53
C MET A 152 3.41 7.62 17.47
N GLN A 153 3.73 8.32 18.57
CA GLN A 153 4.70 7.83 19.54
C GLN A 153 4.20 6.63 20.32
N LEU A 154 2.91 6.61 20.68
CA LEU A 154 2.30 5.48 21.34
C LEU A 154 2.34 4.22 20.46
N GLN A 155 2.05 4.34 19.16
CA GLN A 155 2.15 3.25 18.20
C GLN A 155 3.61 2.72 18.10
N LEU A 156 4.60 3.59 18.13
CA LEU A 156 6.02 3.18 18.11
C LEU A 156 6.44 2.46 19.39
N VAL A 157 5.95 2.89 20.57
CA VAL A 157 6.23 2.21 21.85
C VAL A 157 5.62 0.82 21.90
N GLU A 158 4.47 0.64 21.26
CA GLU A 158 3.77 -0.65 21.19
C GLU A 158 4.30 -1.58 20.10
N SER A 159 5.30 -1.15 19.33
CA SER A 159 5.73 -1.87 18.13
C SER A 159 4.58 -2.06 17.12
N SER A 160 3.50 -1.31 17.27
CA SER A 160 2.36 -1.30 16.37
C SER A 160 2.72 -0.56 15.08
N ARG A 161 2.05 -0.91 14.00
CA ARG A 161 2.33 -0.28 12.70
C ARG A 161 1.79 1.14 12.67
N LEU A 162 2.63 2.11 12.32
CA LEU A 162 2.17 3.48 12.03
C LEU A 162 1.16 3.52 10.86
N ASP A 163 1.09 2.47 10.06
CA ASP A 163 0.15 2.32 8.96
C ASP A 163 -1.31 2.24 9.41
N ASP A 164 -1.57 1.89 10.68
CA ASP A 164 -2.90 1.95 11.29
C ASP A 164 -3.41 3.40 11.45
N VAL A 165 -2.51 4.38 11.46
CA VAL A 165 -2.85 5.80 11.43
C VAL A 165 -3.11 6.21 9.99
N LYS A 166 -4.36 6.54 9.65
CA LYS A 166 -4.83 6.81 8.28
C LYS A 166 -5.48 8.19 8.16
N VAL A 167 -5.69 8.66 6.94
CA VAL A 167 -6.55 9.82 6.67
C VAL A 167 -7.87 9.33 6.10
N GLU A 168 -8.97 9.69 6.77
CA GLU A 168 -10.33 9.33 6.39
C GLU A 168 -11.23 10.56 6.52
N ASP A 169 -11.92 10.93 5.46
CA ASP A 169 -12.84 12.09 5.41
C ASP A 169 -12.26 13.41 5.97
N GLY A 170 -10.99 13.69 5.68
CA GLY A 170 -10.31 14.88 6.17
C GLY A 170 -9.92 14.82 7.66
N ASN A 171 -10.07 13.67 8.30
CA ASN A 171 -9.62 13.40 9.66
C ASN A 171 -8.45 12.41 9.63
N ILE A 172 -7.59 12.51 10.63
CA ILE A 172 -6.58 11.50 10.93
C ILE A 172 -7.20 10.55 11.93
N THR A 173 -7.21 9.27 11.60
CA THR A 173 -7.89 8.22 12.38
C THR A 173 -6.93 7.12 12.81
N LEU A 174 -7.28 6.42 13.90
CA LEU A 174 -6.72 5.14 14.32
C LEU A 174 -7.88 4.19 14.56
N GLU A 175 -7.93 3.07 13.84
CA GLU A 175 -9.05 2.12 13.90
C GLU A 175 -10.43 2.78 13.75
N GLY A 176 -10.57 3.70 12.81
CA GLY A 176 -11.82 4.45 12.57
C GLY A 176 -12.17 5.48 13.64
N GLN A 177 -11.36 5.68 14.68
CA GLN A 177 -11.55 6.71 15.69
C GLN A 177 -10.76 7.96 15.32
N THR A 178 -11.42 9.11 15.23
CA THR A 178 -10.77 10.39 14.94
C THR A 178 -9.78 10.76 16.05
N ILE A 179 -8.52 10.93 15.68
CA ILE A 179 -7.42 11.38 16.53
C ILE A 179 -7.26 12.89 16.43
N ALA A 180 -7.20 13.38 15.19
CA ALA A 180 -6.98 14.78 14.85
C ALA A 180 -7.71 15.12 13.55
N ARG A 181 -7.91 16.41 13.30
CA ARG A 181 -8.41 16.90 12.00
C ARG A 181 -7.21 17.24 11.11
N MET A 182 -7.27 16.85 9.83
CA MET A 182 -6.18 17.14 8.90
C MET A 182 -5.98 18.65 8.68
N ASP A 183 -7.07 19.42 8.66
CA ASP A 183 -7.05 20.88 8.59
C ASP A 183 -6.60 21.57 9.89
N GLY A 184 -6.51 20.83 10.99
CA GLY A 184 -6.00 21.28 12.27
C GLY A 184 -4.47 21.17 12.41
N VAL A 185 -3.80 20.38 11.56
CA VAL A 185 -2.34 20.19 11.66
C VAL A 185 -1.58 21.12 10.71
N PRO A 186 -0.55 21.88 11.17
CA PRO A 186 0.09 22.93 10.38
C PRO A 186 0.72 22.45 9.08
N PHE A 187 1.32 21.26 9.04
CA PHE A 187 1.95 20.72 7.84
C PHE A 187 0.94 20.47 6.69
N ALA A 188 -0.36 20.39 6.99
CA ALA A 188 -1.42 20.37 6.00
C ALA A 188 -2.11 21.74 5.91
N ALA A 189 -2.59 22.27 7.03
CA ALA A 189 -3.40 23.49 7.08
C ALA A 189 -2.72 24.72 6.44
N VAL A 190 -1.40 24.85 6.53
CA VAL A 190 -0.62 25.99 6.00
C VAL A 190 0.04 25.63 4.65
N ASN A 191 0.07 24.38 4.25
CA ASN A 191 0.67 23.95 2.98
C ASN A 191 -0.03 24.65 1.79
N PRO A 192 0.72 25.34 0.90
CA PRO A 192 0.13 26.13 -0.18
C PRO A 192 -0.69 25.28 -1.16
N ASP A 193 -0.25 24.08 -1.47
CA ASP A 193 -0.94 23.17 -2.38
C ASP A 193 -2.22 22.63 -1.76
N TYR A 194 -2.17 22.25 -0.47
CA TYR A 194 -3.32 21.84 0.32
C TYR A 194 -4.37 22.97 0.39
N GLN A 195 -3.95 24.19 0.72
CA GLN A 195 -4.85 25.34 0.78
C GLN A 195 -5.48 25.71 -0.57
N ARG A 196 -4.70 25.60 -1.66
CA ARG A 196 -5.20 25.86 -3.00
C ARG A 196 -6.30 24.87 -3.36
N MET A 197 -6.06 23.57 -3.13
CA MET A 197 -7.04 22.53 -3.40
C MET A 197 -8.28 22.64 -2.52
N SER A 198 -8.12 22.89 -1.22
CA SER A 198 -9.22 23.08 -0.27
C SER A 198 -10.12 24.26 -0.68
N ARG A 199 -9.53 25.42 -1.02
CA ARG A 199 -10.31 26.59 -1.51
C ARG A 199 -11.05 26.28 -2.81
N ARG A 200 -10.39 25.58 -3.76
CA ARG A 200 -11.02 25.22 -5.03
C ARG A 200 -12.19 24.26 -4.83
N LEU A 201 -12.11 23.33 -3.91
CA LEU A 201 -13.20 22.42 -3.53
C LEU A 201 -14.42 23.18 -2.98
N LEU A 202 -14.20 24.18 -2.13
CA LEU A 202 -15.27 25.03 -1.60
C LEU A 202 -15.95 25.84 -2.69
N GLU A 203 -15.18 26.45 -3.62
CA GLU A 203 -15.71 27.19 -4.77
C GLU A 203 -16.54 26.27 -5.68
N LEU A 204 -16.02 25.09 -6.01
CA LEU A 204 -16.71 24.11 -6.84
C LEU A 204 -17.99 23.61 -6.19
N SER A 205 -18.00 23.37 -4.88
CA SER A 205 -19.21 22.97 -4.15
C SER A 205 -20.32 24.02 -4.27
N SER A 206 -19.98 25.32 -4.15
CA SER A 206 -20.94 26.42 -4.34
C SER A 206 -21.45 26.53 -5.79
N ASN A 207 -20.57 26.31 -6.76
CA ASN A 207 -20.93 26.37 -8.18
C ASN A 207 -21.80 25.19 -8.60
N ILE A 208 -21.50 23.99 -8.09
CA ILE A 208 -22.29 22.77 -8.31
C ILE A 208 -23.71 22.93 -7.75
N GLU A 209 -23.86 23.53 -6.58
CA GLU A 209 -25.20 23.77 -6.01
C GLU A 209 -26.03 24.69 -6.92
N LYS A 210 -25.42 25.75 -7.46
CA LYS A 210 -26.07 26.66 -8.43
C LYS A 210 -26.41 25.94 -9.74
N ALA A 211 -25.49 25.13 -10.27
CA ALA A 211 -25.71 24.36 -11.51
C ALA A 211 -26.81 23.30 -11.32
N ARG A 212 -26.85 22.60 -10.17
CA ARG A 212 -27.93 21.66 -9.82
C ARG A 212 -29.31 22.30 -9.83
N LEU A 213 -29.43 23.53 -9.27
CA LEU A 213 -30.67 24.28 -9.27
C LEU A 213 -31.12 24.63 -10.69
N ARG A 214 -30.19 24.99 -11.61
CA ARG A 214 -30.49 25.23 -13.02
C ARG A 214 -30.91 23.99 -13.76
N ALA A 215 -30.11 22.94 -13.68
CA ALA A 215 -30.37 21.63 -14.31
C ALA A 215 -31.71 21.02 -13.84
N SER A 216 -32.05 21.16 -12.55
CA SER A 216 -33.35 20.74 -12.01
C SER A 216 -34.51 21.56 -12.53
N LYS A 217 -34.30 22.84 -12.82
CA LYS A 217 -35.34 23.75 -13.37
C LYS A 217 -35.58 23.54 -14.86
N TYR A 218 -34.55 23.09 -15.57
CA TYR A 218 -34.56 22.87 -17.02
C TYR A 218 -33.97 21.51 -17.35
N PRO A 219 -34.69 20.39 -17.07
CA PRO A 219 -34.16 19.03 -17.15
C PRO A 219 -33.83 18.56 -18.56
N ASP A 220 -34.48 19.14 -19.58
CA ASP A 220 -34.27 18.80 -21.00
C ASP A 220 -33.20 19.68 -21.69
N ASP A 221 -32.54 20.55 -20.95
CA ASP A 221 -31.50 21.44 -21.49
C ASP A 221 -30.13 20.79 -21.31
N GLU A 222 -29.59 20.26 -22.40
CA GLU A 222 -28.29 19.56 -22.42
C GLU A 222 -27.12 20.43 -21.96
N ASP A 223 -27.15 21.75 -22.22
CA ASP A 223 -26.07 22.66 -21.83
C ASP A 223 -25.98 22.77 -20.30
N PHE A 224 -27.11 22.85 -19.60
CA PHE A 224 -27.11 22.88 -18.12
C PHE A 224 -26.74 21.55 -17.51
N GLN A 225 -27.08 20.42 -18.15
CA GLN A 225 -26.66 19.09 -17.70
C GLN A 225 -25.14 18.91 -17.89
N ASN A 226 -24.60 19.34 -19.03
CA ASN A 226 -23.18 19.32 -19.32
C ASN A 226 -22.37 20.25 -18.40
N GLU A 227 -22.89 21.49 -18.12
CA GLU A 227 -22.27 22.38 -17.12
C GLU A 227 -22.17 21.71 -15.75
N LEU A 228 -23.27 21.12 -15.28
CA LEU A 228 -23.30 20.42 -14.00
C LEU A 228 -22.32 19.26 -13.98
N GLN A 229 -22.30 18.44 -15.02
CA GLN A 229 -21.40 17.29 -15.11
C GLN A 229 -19.93 17.73 -15.13
N SER A 230 -19.60 18.78 -15.89
CA SER A 230 -18.24 19.34 -15.94
C SER A 230 -17.77 19.84 -14.57
N LEU A 231 -18.63 20.53 -13.82
CA LEU A 231 -18.30 21.01 -12.47
C LEU A 231 -18.16 19.87 -11.46
N LEU A 232 -18.99 18.82 -11.60
CA LEU A 232 -18.86 17.62 -10.78
C LEU A 232 -17.54 16.90 -11.08
N ASP A 233 -17.16 16.80 -12.34
CA ASP A 233 -15.91 16.15 -12.75
C ASP A 233 -14.69 16.94 -12.26
N GLU A 234 -14.71 18.28 -12.36
CA GLU A 234 -13.63 19.12 -11.81
C GLU A 234 -13.53 19.01 -10.28
N ARG A 235 -14.68 19.11 -9.56
CA ARG A 235 -14.68 18.93 -8.10
C ARG A 235 -14.06 17.59 -7.73
N ASN A 236 -14.48 16.58 -8.43
CA ASN A 236 -14.04 15.23 -8.20
C ASN A 236 -12.52 15.08 -8.40
N HIS A 237 -11.98 15.63 -9.48
CA HIS A 237 -10.52 15.64 -9.72
C HIS A 237 -9.74 16.32 -8.58
N ILE A 238 -10.17 17.51 -8.17
CA ILE A 238 -9.50 18.25 -7.09
C ILE A 238 -9.62 17.54 -5.76
N GLN A 239 -10.78 16.93 -5.45
CA GLN A 239 -10.99 16.18 -4.19
C GLN A 239 -9.99 15.05 -4.02
N GLU A 240 -9.58 14.47 -5.07
CA GLU A 240 -8.71 13.31 -5.11
C GLU A 240 -7.24 13.63 -5.08
N GLU A 241 -6.85 14.63 -5.82
CA GLU A 241 -5.53 15.22 -5.66
C GLU A 241 -5.33 15.68 -4.20
N PHE A 242 -6.39 16.22 -3.61
CA PHE A 242 -6.42 16.64 -2.22
C PHE A 242 -6.24 15.44 -1.25
N SER A 243 -6.99 14.36 -1.42
CA SER A 243 -6.89 13.16 -0.57
C SER A 243 -5.52 12.49 -0.69
N ARG A 244 -4.97 12.42 -1.91
CA ARG A 244 -3.62 11.91 -2.14
C ARG A 244 -2.55 12.76 -1.45
N GLN A 245 -2.66 14.08 -1.54
CA GLN A 245 -1.74 15.00 -0.86
C GLN A 245 -1.83 14.84 0.66
N GLN A 246 -3.03 14.65 1.20
CA GLN A 246 -3.22 14.38 2.63
C GLN A 246 -2.46 13.13 3.09
N THR A 247 -2.57 12.04 2.33
CA THR A 247 -1.86 10.79 2.64
C THR A 247 -0.35 10.96 2.60
N LEU A 248 0.20 11.62 1.57
CA LEU A 248 1.63 11.87 1.46
C LEU A 248 2.17 12.74 2.60
N LEU A 249 1.43 13.76 3.01
CA LEU A 249 1.79 14.60 4.15
C LEU A 249 1.77 13.81 5.46
N LEU A 250 0.78 12.93 5.66
CA LEU A 250 0.71 12.08 6.84
C LEU A 250 1.86 11.06 6.87
N ASP A 251 2.23 10.46 5.74
CA ASP A 251 3.34 9.52 5.67
C ASP A 251 4.70 10.19 6.00
N THR A 252 4.86 11.44 5.57
CA THR A 252 6.04 12.24 5.97
C THR A 252 6.03 12.50 7.49
N ALA A 253 4.87 12.85 8.06
CA ALA A 253 4.74 13.07 9.50
C ALA A 253 5.03 11.79 10.31
N LYS A 254 4.59 10.61 9.83
CA LYS A 254 4.94 9.30 10.43
C LYS A 254 6.45 9.06 10.44
N ARG A 255 7.14 9.42 9.36
CA ARG A 255 8.61 9.30 9.31
C ARG A 255 9.31 10.24 10.28
N ILE A 256 8.85 11.48 10.39
CA ILE A 256 9.33 12.43 11.39
C ILE A 256 9.11 11.90 12.81
N ALA A 257 7.94 11.30 13.08
CA ALA A 257 7.64 10.73 14.38
C ALA A 257 8.64 9.64 14.81
N LYS A 258 9.14 8.84 13.88
CA LYS A 258 10.20 7.84 14.15
C LYS A 258 11.53 8.46 14.59
N LEU A 259 11.80 9.70 14.21
CA LEU A 259 13.03 10.42 14.58
C LEU A 259 12.91 11.14 15.93
N GLN A 260 11.72 11.30 16.49
CA GLN A 260 11.53 11.97 17.78
C GLN A 260 12.16 11.14 18.92
N GLY A 261 12.94 11.81 19.77
CA GLY A 261 13.68 11.17 20.85
C GLY A 261 15.03 10.59 20.43
N GLU A 262 15.46 10.73 19.17
CA GLU A 262 16.79 10.39 18.68
C GLU A 262 17.67 11.64 18.53
N ARG A 263 19.00 11.44 18.40
CA ARG A 263 19.93 12.52 18.04
C ARG A 263 19.77 12.85 16.57
N ILE A 264 19.31 14.07 16.28
CA ILE A 264 19.14 14.56 14.91
C ILE A 264 20.08 15.73 14.61
N THR A 265 20.42 15.92 13.34
CA THR A 265 21.26 17.06 12.91
C THR A 265 20.49 18.38 12.94
N ASP A 266 21.21 19.51 12.98
CA ASP A 266 20.57 20.83 12.83
C ASP A 266 19.83 20.95 11.48
N ARG A 267 20.35 20.32 10.43
CA ARG A 267 19.70 20.25 9.11
C ARG A 267 18.37 19.50 9.17
N MET A 268 18.36 18.31 9.78
CA MET A 268 17.12 17.55 10.00
C MET A 268 16.11 18.37 10.80
N ARG A 269 16.52 18.98 11.89
CA ARG A 269 15.65 19.83 12.71
C ARG A 269 15.04 20.96 11.89
N ARG A 270 15.84 21.69 11.09
CA ARG A 270 15.35 22.76 10.22
C ARG A 270 14.39 22.27 9.15
N ALA A 271 14.65 21.09 8.56
CA ALA A 271 13.77 20.50 7.57
C ALA A 271 12.43 20.04 8.20
N ILE A 272 12.48 19.45 9.39
CA ILE A 272 11.28 19.08 10.16
C ILE A 272 10.47 20.34 10.53
N ASP A 273 11.12 21.37 11.04
CA ASP A 273 10.46 22.65 11.37
C ASP A 273 9.78 23.27 10.13
N ALA A 274 10.41 23.21 8.95
CA ALA A 274 9.82 23.69 7.71
C ALA A 274 8.60 22.86 7.31
N PHE A 275 8.69 21.54 7.39
CA PHE A 275 7.57 20.64 7.11
C PHE A 275 6.40 20.87 8.07
N GLU A 276 6.65 20.93 9.37
CA GLU A 276 5.63 21.17 10.39
C GLU A 276 4.93 22.54 10.22
N ARG A 277 5.63 23.53 9.65
CA ARG A 277 5.01 24.81 9.24
C ARG A 277 4.24 24.74 7.92
N GLY A 278 4.20 23.59 7.26
CA GLY A 278 3.52 23.38 5.98
C GLY A 278 4.35 23.71 4.74
N ASP A 279 5.61 24.07 4.88
CA ASP A 279 6.48 24.39 3.74
C ASP A 279 7.35 23.18 3.32
N VAL A 280 6.69 22.26 2.62
CA VAL A 280 7.34 21.04 2.08
C VAL A 280 8.48 21.38 1.10
N ARG A 281 8.36 22.49 0.36
CA ARG A 281 9.40 22.92 -0.59
C ARG A 281 10.65 23.40 0.12
N GLU A 282 10.50 24.21 1.18
CA GLU A 282 11.62 24.63 2.02
C GLU A 282 12.30 23.41 2.66
N ALA A 283 11.55 22.45 3.18
CA ALA A 283 12.08 21.21 3.73
C ALA A 283 12.94 20.45 2.71
N ASN A 284 12.48 20.32 1.47
CA ASN A 284 13.24 19.69 0.39
C ASN A 284 14.52 20.46 0.05
N VAL A 285 14.45 21.79 -0.06
CA VAL A 285 15.63 22.62 -0.34
C VAL A 285 16.72 22.46 0.74
N ILE A 286 16.31 22.40 2.01
CA ILE A 286 17.24 22.15 3.13
C ILE A 286 17.87 20.76 3.00
N LEU A 287 17.11 19.74 2.63
CA LEU A 287 17.59 18.37 2.48
C LEU A 287 18.35 18.12 1.16
N ASP A 288 18.25 19.02 0.15
CA ASP A 288 19.10 18.98 -1.04
C ASP A 288 20.58 19.16 -0.71
N GLU A 289 20.91 19.82 0.39
CA GLU A 289 22.28 19.90 0.89
C GLU A 289 22.74 18.54 1.45
N ALA A 290 21.86 17.77 2.09
CA ALA A 290 22.18 16.44 2.59
C ALA A 290 22.59 15.49 1.45
N GLU A 291 21.86 15.50 0.34
CA GLU A 291 22.19 14.70 -0.84
C GLU A 291 23.59 15.04 -1.40
N ARG A 292 23.94 16.32 -1.43
CA ARG A 292 25.28 16.76 -1.89
C ARG A 292 26.42 16.38 -0.94
N ASP A 293 26.16 16.44 0.37
CA ASP A 293 27.17 16.19 1.41
C ASP A 293 27.34 14.68 1.71
N ALA A 294 26.34 13.85 1.37
CA ALA A 294 26.36 12.44 1.68
C ALA A 294 27.59 11.71 1.11
N ASP A 295 27.90 11.93 -0.18
CA ASP A 295 29.07 11.33 -0.83
C ASP A 295 30.38 11.83 -0.23
N GLN A 296 30.44 13.12 0.16
CA GLN A 296 31.62 13.68 0.77
C GLN A 296 31.84 13.08 2.17
N ASN A 297 30.80 12.94 2.99
CA ASN A 297 30.87 12.32 4.30
C ASN A 297 31.35 10.87 4.21
N LEU A 298 30.83 10.10 3.23
CA LEU A 298 31.28 8.74 2.98
C LEU A 298 32.74 8.67 2.54
N LEU A 299 33.17 9.59 1.66
CA LEU A 299 34.56 9.67 1.21
C LEU A 299 35.51 9.99 2.35
N GLU A 300 35.12 10.94 3.25
CA GLU A 300 35.88 11.29 4.43
C GLU A 300 35.98 10.14 5.44
N TYR A 301 34.89 9.38 5.64
CA TYR A 301 34.90 8.17 6.46
C TYR A 301 35.88 7.14 5.91
N ARG A 302 35.86 6.87 4.59
CA ARG A 302 36.77 5.91 3.92
C ARG A 302 38.26 6.33 4.03
N ARG A 303 38.55 7.62 4.13
CA ARG A 303 39.94 8.14 4.17
C ARG A 303 40.59 8.20 5.55
N SER A 304 39.83 8.12 6.61
CA SER A 304 40.40 8.30 7.96
C SER A 304 40.03 7.15 8.90
N LYS A 305 41.09 6.37 9.26
CA LYS A 305 40.96 5.29 10.25
C LYS A 305 41.04 5.76 11.72
N ASP A 306 41.52 6.99 12.00
CA ASP A 306 41.90 7.44 13.35
C ASP A 306 40.89 8.33 14.08
N VAL A 307 39.77 8.75 13.41
CA VAL A 307 38.68 9.55 14.04
C VAL A 307 37.35 8.87 13.75
N MET A 308 37.30 7.57 14.00
CA MET A 308 36.26 6.68 13.44
C MET A 308 34.84 6.95 13.98
N GLN A 309 34.68 7.27 15.26
CA GLN A 309 33.36 7.34 15.88
C GLN A 309 32.54 8.56 15.42
N GLN A 310 33.14 9.75 15.38
CA GLN A 310 32.45 10.98 14.96
C GLN A 310 32.10 10.96 13.47
N LYS A 311 33.01 10.42 12.64
CA LYS A 311 32.74 10.31 11.20
C LYS A 311 31.70 9.26 10.85
N LYS A 312 31.66 8.15 11.61
CA LYS A 312 30.59 7.17 11.50
C LYS A 312 29.24 7.80 11.84
N LEU A 313 29.16 8.61 12.91
CA LEU A 313 27.96 9.32 13.29
C LEU A 313 27.48 10.30 12.20
N ASN A 314 28.38 11.02 11.56
CA ASN A 314 28.02 11.92 10.46
C ASN A 314 27.41 11.17 9.27
N VAL A 315 27.93 9.99 8.92
CA VAL A 315 27.37 9.16 7.86
C VAL A 315 26.00 8.60 8.25
N ILE A 316 25.82 8.19 9.51
CA ILE A 316 24.50 7.77 10.04
C ILE A 316 23.47 8.89 9.86
N HIS A 317 23.80 10.12 10.28
CA HIS A 317 22.90 11.26 10.11
C HIS A 317 22.59 11.53 8.63
N SER A 318 23.59 11.39 7.74
CA SER A 318 23.35 11.55 6.29
C SER A 318 22.38 10.51 5.75
N ILE A 319 22.45 9.26 6.21
CA ILE A 319 21.47 8.21 5.84
C ILE A 319 20.06 8.62 6.28
N GLU A 320 19.90 9.05 7.53
CA GLU A 320 18.59 9.46 8.08
C GLU A 320 18.01 10.68 7.35
N GLU A 321 18.86 11.66 7.01
CA GLU A 321 18.49 12.82 6.19
C GLU A 321 18.02 12.41 4.78
N LEU A 322 18.73 11.48 4.14
CA LEU A 322 18.36 10.93 2.83
C LEU A 322 17.02 10.17 2.88
N LEU A 323 16.80 9.36 3.91
CA LEU A 323 15.55 8.65 4.10
C LEU A 323 14.38 9.62 4.38
N LEU A 324 14.58 10.69 5.14
CA LEU A 324 13.56 11.73 5.30
C LEU A 324 13.23 12.39 3.95
N LYS A 325 14.27 12.63 3.14
CA LYS A 325 14.11 13.24 1.81
C LYS A 325 13.25 12.38 0.87
N THR A 326 13.32 11.05 0.93
CA THR A 326 12.46 10.19 0.09
C THR A 326 10.98 10.49 0.28
N SER A 327 10.55 10.65 1.54
CA SER A 327 9.15 10.96 1.88
C SER A 327 8.75 12.37 1.41
N THR A 328 9.63 13.37 1.65
CA THR A 328 9.35 14.77 1.24
C THR A 328 9.32 14.91 -0.29
N LEU A 329 10.18 14.20 -1.04
CA LEU A 329 10.13 14.16 -2.50
C LEU A 329 8.83 13.56 -3.01
N MET A 330 8.35 12.46 -2.42
CA MET A 330 7.08 11.87 -2.82
C MET A 330 5.90 12.79 -2.53
N ALA A 331 5.98 13.62 -1.48
CA ALA A 331 4.97 14.61 -1.13
C ALA A 331 5.05 15.90 -1.97
N ASP A 332 6.13 16.14 -2.73
CA ASP A 332 6.32 17.34 -3.53
C ASP A 332 5.54 17.28 -4.85
N GLY A 333 4.33 17.84 -4.86
CA GLY A 333 3.48 17.91 -6.05
C GLY A 333 4.01 18.81 -7.18
N SER A 334 5.11 19.56 -6.98
CA SER A 334 5.72 20.41 -8.01
C SER A 334 6.55 19.63 -9.03
N LEU A 335 7.00 18.41 -8.70
CA LEU A 335 7.79 17.55 -9.56
C LEU A 335 6.89 16.52 -10.27
N ARG A 336 7.28 16.12 -11.48
CA ARG A 336 6.62 15.01 -12.19
C ARG A 336 6.85 13.70 -11.45
N ILE A 337 5.90 12.79 -11.55
CA ILE A 337 5.96 11.51 -10.82
C ILE A 337 7.19 10.68 -11.23
N GLU A 338 7.52 10.67 -12.52
CA GLU A 338 8.67 9.93 -13.05
C GLU A 338 9.99 10.43 -12.44
N GLU A 339 10.15 11.75 -12.35
CA GLU A 339 11.34 12.38 -11.75
C GLU A 339 11.44 12.08 -10.25
N ARG A 340 10.29 12.07 -9.54
CA ARG A 340 10.26 11.69 -8.13
C ARG A 340 10.70 10.25 -7.92
N ILE A 341 10.17 9.32 -8.72
CA ILE A 341 10.52 7.89 -8.65
C ILE A 341 12.02 7.68 -8.89
N GLU A 342 12.58 8.28 -9.95
CA GLU A 342 14.00 8.14 -10.28
C GLU A 342 14.91 8.73 -9.19
N ARG A 343 14.54 9.88 -8.61
CA ARG A 343 15.32 10.49 -7.53
C ARG A 343 15.25 9.67 -6.25
N VAL A 344 14.09 9.17 -5.87
CA VAL A 344 13.89 8.34 -4.67
C VAL A 344 14.66 7.03 -4.80
N ASP A 345 14.65 6.39 -5.96
CA ASP A 345 15.44 5.19 -6.23
C ASP A 345 16.94 5.42 -6.01
N ARG A 346 17.48 6.50 -6.58
CA ARG A 346 18.89 6.88 -6.37
C ARG A 346 19.23 7.14 -4.90
N ILE A 347 18.33 7.78 -4.16
CA ILE A 347 18.53 8.07 -2.74
C ILE A 347 18.56 6.78 -1.92
N TYR A 348 17.66 5.81 -2.17
CA TYR A 348 17.69 4.53 -1.47
C TYR A 348 18.98 3.75 -1.77
N ALA A 349 19.41 3.70 -3.04
CA ALA A 349 20.66 3.05 -3.42
C ALA A 349 21.88 3.70 -2.76
N GLN A 350 21.94 5.03 -2.69
CA GLN A 350 22.98 5.78 -1.99
C GLN A 350 22.98 5.49 -0.49
N ALA A 351 21.82 5.51 0.15
CA ALA A 351 21.69 5.21 1.58
C ALA A 351 22.13 3.77 1.91
N ASP A 352 21.80 2.80 1.07
CA ASP A 352 22.26 1.41 1.21
C ASP A 352 23.78 1.29 1.09
N GLU A 353 24.41 1.93 0.09
CA GLU A 353 25.87 1.96 -0.07
C GLU A 353 26.56 2.55 1.17
N MET A 354 26.01 3.63 1.70
CA MET A 354 26.53 4.28 2.91
C MET A 354 26.38 3.37 4.13
N ALA A 355 25.23 2.72 4.30
CA ALA A 355 24.98 1.78 5.40
C ALA A 355 25.96 0.61 5.40
N LEU A 356 26.23 0.02 4.23
CA LEU A 356 27.23 -1.03 4.07
C LEU A 356 28.63 -0.55 4.42
N ALA A 357 29.00 0.67 4.00
CA ALA A 357 30.35 1.20 4.19
C ALA A 357 30.72 1.44 5.66
N ILE A 358 29.75 1.73 6.52
CA ILE A 358 29.98 2.06 7.93
C ILE A 358 29.63 0.93 8.90
N GLU A 359 29.25 -0.23 8.39
CA GLU A 359 28.66 -1.29 9.21
C GLU A 359 27.53 -0.71 10.08
N TYR A 360 26.51 -0.14 9.39
CA TYR A 360 25.35 0.46 10.04
C TYR A 360 24.66 -0.56 10.95
N ASP A 361 23.88 -0.10 11.93
CA ASP A 361 23.06 -0.99 12.75
C ASP A 361 22.25 -1.92 11.85
N ARG A 362 22.41 -3.23 12.06
CA ARG A 362 21.89 -4.25 11.14
C ARG A 362 20.36 -4.26 11.10
N ALA A 363 19.70 -3.97 12.24
CA ALA A 363 18.25 -3.90 12.28
C ALA A 363 17.73 -2.68 11.51
N LYS A 364 18.32 -1.49 11.76
CA LYS A 364 17.99 -0.26 11.00
C LYS A 364 18.32 -0.40 9.51
N HIS A 365 19.39 -1.13 9.17
CA HIS A 365 19.71 -1.42 7.77
C HIS A 365 18.65 -2.32 7.10
N ALA A 366 18.17 -3.33 7.81
CA ALA A 366 17.08 -4.18 7.32
C ALA A 366 15.79 -3.37 7.10
N ASP A 367 15.47 -2.42 7.99
CA ASP A 367 14.29 -1.57 7.85
C ASP A 367 14.42 -0.63 6.63
N LEU A 368 15.60 -0.01 6.41
CA LEU A 368 15.90 0.76 5.21
C LEU A 368 15.70 -0.07 3.94
N LEU A 369 16.25 -1.30 3.91
CA LEU A 369 16.11 -2.20 2.78
C LEU A 369 14.66 -2.65 2.58
N THR A 370 13.89 -2.81 3.65
CA THR A 370 12.46 -3.13 3.58
C THR A 370 11.69 -1.99 2.89
N ASP A 371 11.90 -0.74 3.32
CA ASP A 371 11.30 0.44 2.69
C ASP A 371 11.68 0.51 1.19
N TYR A 372 12.94 0.22 0.87
CA TYR A 372 13.42 0.22 -0.51
C TYR A 372 12.78 -0.89 -1.34
N ALA A 373 12.68 -2.11 -0.80
CA ALA A 373 12.05 -3.24 -1.50
C ALA A 373 10.57 -2.97 -1.79
N VAL A 374 9.83 -2.42 -0.81
CA VAL A 374 8.43 -2.02 -0.97
C VAL A 374 8.28 -0.93 -2.05
N PHE A 375 9.18 0.06 -2.05
CA PHE A 375 9.21 1.08 -3.10
C PHE A 375 9.43 0.47 -4.49
N LEU A 376 10.43 -0.39 -4.65
CA LEU A 376 10.72 -1.07 -5.92
C LEU A 376 9.54 -1.93 -6.41
N HIS A 377 8.92 -2.69 -5.50
CA HIS A 377 7.74 -3.50 -5.79
C HIS A 377 6.57 -2.63 -6.28
N LYS A 378 6.28 -1.54 -5.58
CA LYS A 378 5.19 -0.60 -5.93
C LYS A 378 5.30 -0.05 -7.35
N TYR A 379 6.51 0.10 -7.85
CA TYR A 379 6.78 0.62 -9.19
C TYR A 379 7.19 -0.46 -10.20
N GLY A 380 6.88 -1.73 -9.92
CA GLY A 380 7.01 -2.86 -10.84
C GLY A 380 8.46 -3.36 -11.06
N ARG A 381 9.41 -2.89 -10.25
CA ARG A 381 10.82 -3.34 -10.34
C ARG A 381 11.05 -4.60 -9.51
N TYR A 382 10.31 -5.64 -9.83
CA TYR A 382 10.24 -6.87 -9.02
C TYR A 382 11.59 -7.58 -8.84
N LYS A 383 12.45 -7.65 -9.88
CA LYS A 383 13.77 -8.30 -9.75
C LYS A 383 14.68 -7.57 -8.77
N ASP A 384 14.67 -6.25 -8.82
CA ASP A 384 15.45 -5.43 -7.89
C ASP A 384 14.88 -5.53 -6.49
N SER A 385 13.55 -5.49 -6.36
CA SER A 385 12.85 -5.71 -5.09
C SER A 385 13.18 -7.08 -4.49
N LEU A 386 13.23 -8.15 -5.31
CA LEU A 386 13.60 -9.50 -4.87
C LEU A 386 15.03 -9.55 -4.33
N ALA A 387 15.99 -8.92 -5.03
CA ALA A 387 17.38 -8.87 -4.60
C ALA A 387 17.52 -8.16 -3.25
N VAL A 388 16.81 -7.04 -3.05
CA VAL A 388 16.81 -6.30 -1.79
C VAL A 388 16.10 -7.08 -0.69
N SER A 389 14.92 -7.67 -0.95
CA SER A 389 14.16 -8.46 0.01
C SER A 389 14.94 -9.70 0.49
N SER A 390 15.71 -10.35 -0.39
CA SER A 390 16.57 -11.48 -0.02
C SER A 390 17.63 -11.07 1.02
N ARG A 391 18.16 -9.86 0.90
CA ARG A 391 19.10 -9.31 1.89
C ARG A 391 18.40 -9.01 3.21
N VAL A 392 17.16 -8.47 3.16
CA VAL A 392 16.35 -8.25 4.38
C VAL A 392 16.12 -9.55 5.13
N VAL A 393 15.67 -10.59 4.43
CA VAL A 393 15.46 -11.93 5.03
C VAL A 393 16.73 -12.43 5.69
N SER A 394 17.88 -12.43 5.00
CA SER A 394 19.15 -12.89 5.56
C SER A 394 19.55 -12.10 6.81
N ILE A 395 19.38 -10.78 6.82
CA ILE A 395 19.70 -9.94 7.98
C ILE A 395 18.76 -10.25 9.15
N LYS A 396 17.44 -10.40 8.91
CA LYS A 396 16.47 -10.67 9.97
C LYS A 396 16.66 -12.09 10.54
N GLU A 397 16.95 -13.11 9.71
CA GLU A 397 17.31 -14.45 10.16
C GLU A 397 18.55 -14.47 11.05
N GLU A 398 19.60 -13.75 10.66
CA GLU A 398 20.83 -13.65 11.47
C GLU A 398 20.63 -12.91 12.80
N LEU A 399 19.76 -11.87 12.84
CA LEU A 399 19.54 -11.06 14.04
C LEU A 399 18.57 -11.70 15.02
N PHE A 400 17.48 -12.27 14.51
CA PHE A 400 16.33 -12.67 15.32
C PHE A 400 16.09 -14.18 15.28
N GLY A 401 16.74 -14.90 14.36
CA GLY A 401 16.46 -16.31 14.08
C GLY A 401 15.30 -16.49 13.10
N GLU A 402 15.12 -17.72 12.61
CA GLU A 402 14.07 -18.05 11.64
C GLU A 402 12.67 -18.01 12.28
N GLU A 403 12.55 -18.37 13.56
CA GLU A 403 11.28 -18.49 14.31
C GLU A 403 10.95 -17.18 15.06
N ASN A 404 10.91 -16.04 14.36
CA ASN A 404 10.64 -14.71 14.95
C ASN A 404 9.66 -13.92 14.09
N LEU A 405 8.82 -13.08 14.71
CA LEU A 405 7.82 -12.27 14.02
C LEU A 405 8.43 -11.29 13.01
N GLU A 406 9.60 -10.71 13.32
CA GLU A 406 10.31 -9.82 12.40
C GLU A 406 10.77 -10.57 11.13
N THR A 407 11.21 -11.81 11.30
CA THR A 407 11.60 -12.69 10.19
C THR A 407 10.36 -13.16 9.42
N ALA A 408 9.27 -13.49 10.11
CA ALA A 408 8.00 -13.83 9.47
C ALA A 408 7.47 -12.69 8.59
N GLN A 409 7.58 -11.43 9.04
CA GLN A 409 7.21 -10.28 8.22
C GLN A 409 8.12 -10.13 6.99
N ALA A 410 9.40 -10.42 7.11
CA ALA A 410 10.32 -10.40 5.96
C ALA A 410 9.96 -11.51 4.96
N TYR A 411 9.53 -12.69 5.43
CA TYR A 411 9.01 -13.75 4.56
C TYR A 411 7.72 -13.34 3.85
N ASP A 412 6.77 -12.69 4.54
CA ASP A 412 5.57 -12.16 3.87
C ASP A 412 5.94 -11.19 2.73
N ASN A 413 6.83 -10.23 3.02
CA ASN A 413 7.27 -9.27 2.00
C ASN A 413 7.95 -9.97 0.81
N MET A 414 8.74 -11.00 1.06
CA MET A 414 9.34 -11.84 0.02
C MET A 414 8.26 -12.56 -0.80
N GLY A 415 7.26 -13.14 -0.12
CA GLY A 415 6.12 -13.79 -0.77
C GLY A 415 5.34 -12.82 -1.66
N VAL A 416 5.13 -11.59 -1.22
CA VAL A 416 4.47 -10.54 -2.03
C VAL A 416 5.29 -10.22 -3.29
N VAL A 417 6.61 -10.16 -3.20
CA VAL A 417 7.46 -9.91 -4.38
C VAL A 417 7.38 -11.07 -5.37
N TYR A 418 7.46 -12.31 -4.91
CA TYR A 418 7.31 -13.49 -5.77
C TYR A 418 5.92 -13.55 -6.40
N PHE A 419 4.87 -13.20 -5.64
CA PHE A 419 3.50 -13.12 -6.16
C PHE A 419 3.39 -12.08 -7.29
N GLY A 420 4.01 -10.90 -7.12
CA GLY A 420 4.08 -9.87 -8.16
C GLY A 420 4.90 -10.27 -9.40
N MET A 421 5.74 -11.30 -9.26
CA MET A 421 6.49 -11.92 -10.37
C MET A 421 5.76 -13.12 -10.98
N ASP A 422 4.53 -13.42 -10.58
CA ASP A 422 3.76 -14.63 -10.92
C ASP A 422 4.48 -15.95 -10.54
N ASP A 423 5.52 -15.92 -9.68
CA ASP A 423 6.15 -17.12 -9.13
C ASP A 423 5.36 -17.61 -7.90
N TYR A 424 4.19 -18.16 -8.17
CA TYR A 424 3.26 -18.59 -7.14
C TYR A 424 3.80 -19.70 -6.24
N PRO A 425 4.60 -20.69 -6.72
CA PRO A 425 5.20 -21.67 -5.86
C PRO A 425 6.16 -21.08 -4.81
N SER A 426 7.01 -20.12 -5.23
CA SER A 426 7.91 -19.44 -4.31
C SER A 426 7.14 -18.53 -3.35
N ALA A 427 6.11 -17.84 -3.84
CA ALA A 427 5.22 -17.02 -3.00
C ALA A 427 4.57 -17.89 -1.90
N ALA A 428 3.97 -19.03 -2.27
CA ALA A 428 3.37 -19.98 -1.34
C ALA A 428 4.37 -20.43 -0.26
N HIS A 429 5.59 -20.78 -0.67
CA HIS A 429 6.64 -21.23 0.25
C HIS A 429 6.90 -20.18 1.35
N TYR A 430 7.07 -18.92 0.97
CA TYR A 430 7.38 -17.86 1.93
C TYR A 430 6.16 -17.47 2.78
N PHE A 431 4.96 -17.44 2.23
CA PHE A 431 3.74 -17.19 3.00
C PHE A 431 3.45 -18.30 4.00
N LEU A 432 3.70 -19.57 3.65
CA LEU A 432 3.55 -20.70 4.57
C LEU A 432 4.58 -20.64 5.71
N LYS A 433 5.84 -20.29 5.42
CA LYS A 433 6.84 -20.05 6.48
C LYS A 433 6.39 -18.93 7.44
N SER A 434 5.88 -17.82 6.90
CA SER A 434 5.36 -16.72 7.73
C SER A 434 4.17 -17.17 8.57
N LEU A 435 3.24 -17.92 7.97
CA LEU A 435 2.06 -18.43 8.66
C LEU A 435 2.43 -19.33 9.83
N GLU A 436 3.33 -20.29 9.63
CA GLU A 436 3.79 -21.23 10.67
C GLU A 436 4.31 -20.48 11.90
N ILE A 437 5.17 -19.48 11.70
CA ILE A 437 5.74 -18.68 12.78
C ILE A 437 4.66 -17.85 13.49
N LYS A 438 3.78 -17.19 12.73
CA LYS A 438 2.73 -16.35 13.31
C LYS A 438 1.70 -17.17 14.08
N ASP A 439 1.36 -18.34 13.56
CA ASP A 439 0.43 -19.24 14.23
C ASP A 439 1.00 -19.75 15.55
N GLU A 440 2.26 -20.13 15.59
CA GLU A 440 2.94 -20.57 16.80
C GLU A 440 3.05 -19.47 17.86
N ILE A 441 3.40 -18.23 17.46
CA ILE A 441 3.68 -17.15 18.41
C ILE A 441 2.41 -16.36 18.79
N LEU A 442 1.56 -16.06 17.81
CA LEU A 442 0.36 -15.20 17.99
C LEU A 442 -0.93 -16.01 18.10
N GLY A 443 -0.91 -17.25 17.59
CA GLY A 443 -2.07 -18.15 17.51
C GLY A 443 -2.91 -17.94 16.26
N GLU A 444 -3.73 -18.96 15.94
CA GLU A 444 -4.59 -19.01 14.75
C GLU A 444 -5.57 -17.83 14.62
N ASN A 445 -5.85 -17.15 15.70
CA ASN A 445 -6.92 -16.13 15.81
C ASN A 445 -6.41 -14.69 15.82
N HIS A 446 -5.16 -14.47 15.43
CA HIS A 446 -4.55 -13.14 15.38
C HIS A 446 -4.73 -12.50 14.00
N LEU A 447 -4.85 -11.17 13.91
CA LEU A 447 -5.00 -10.46 12.63
C LEU A 447 -3.80 -10.69 11.69
N ASP A 448 -2.58 -10.72 12.22
CA ASP A 448 -1.40 -10.97 11.39
C ASP A 448 -1.39 -12.39 10.82
N THR A 449 -1.97 -13.36 11.53
CA THR A 449 -2.19 -14.71 11.03
C THR A 449 -3.27 -14.72 9.93
N ALA A 450 -4.34 -13.92 10.09
CA ALA A 450 -5.36 -13.75 9.05
C ALA A 450 -4.79 -13.17 7.74
N ILE A 451 -3.86 -12.22 7.83
CA ILE A 451 -3.17 -11.67 6.65
C ILE A 451 -2.39 -12.78 5.91
N SER A 452 -1.71 -13.67 6.64
CA SER A 452 -1.00 -14.79 6.01
C SER A 452 -1.97 -15.79 5.35
N TYR A 453 -3.12 -16.09 5.98
CA TYR A 453 -4.19 -16.87 5.33
C TYR A 453 -4.70 -16.18 4.05
N TYR A 454 -4.91 -14.88 4.10
CA TYR A 454 -5.33 -14.11 2.92
C TYR A 454 -4.32 -14.22 1.78
N HIS A 455 -3.01 -14.10 2.05
CA HIS A 455 -1.97 -14.22 1.04
C HIS A 455 -1.90 -15.63 0.44
N ILE A 456 -2.02 -16.67 1.25
CA ILE A 456 -2.05 -18.06 0.76
C ILE A 456 -3.29 -18.28 -0.12
N GLY A 457 -4.46 -17.81 0.32
CA GLY A 457 -5.68 -17.85 -0.49
C GLY A 457 -5.53 -17.14 -1.83
N ALA A 458 -4.77 -16.03 -1.89
CA ALA A 458 -4.49 -15.34 -3.14
C ALA A 458 -3.61 -16.18 -4.09
N VAL A 459 -2.61 -16.88 -3.54
CA VAL A 459 -1.76 -17.81 -4.31
C VAL A 459 -2.60 -18.96 -4.85
N ASP A 460 -3.42 -19.61 -4.02
CA ASP A 460 -4.26 -20.74 -4.45
C ASP A 460 -5.27 -20.32 -5.53
N ASN A 461 -5.85 -19.12 -5.39
CA ASN A 461 -6.72 -18.54 -6.41
C ASN A 461 -5.97 -18.34 -7.75
N ALA A 462 -4.75 -17.84 -7.71
CA ALA A 462 -3.92 -17.65 -8.89
C ALA A 462 -3.50 -18.98 -9.54
N LEU A 463 -3.25 -20.00 -8.71
CA LEU A 463 -2.99 -21.38 -9.16
C LEU A 463 -4.26 -22.13 -9.63
N GLY A 464 -5.44 -21.52 -9.51
CA GLY A 464 -6.71 -22.15 -9.87
C GLY A 464 -7.21 -23.21 -8.89
N ASP A 465 -6.61 -23.28 -7.69
CA ASP A 465 -7.10 -24.13 -6.60
C ASP A 465 -8.16 -23.38 -5.78
N TYR A 466 -9.31 -23.17 -6.41
CA TYR A 466 -10.40 -22.39 -5.84
C TYR A 466 -10.96 -22.96 -4.53
N PRO A 467 -11.04 -24.29 -4.31
CA PRO A 467 -11.49 -24.84 -3.04
C PRO A 467 -10.60 -24.44 -1.86
N HIS A 468 -9.26 -24.53 -1.99
CA HIS A 468 -8.31 -24.14 -0.95
C HIS A 468 -8.27 -22.61 -0.79
N ALA A 469 -8.29 -21.85 -1.89
CA ALA A 469 -8.41 -20.40 -1.84
C ALA A 469 -9.62 -19.95 -1.00
N MET A 470 -10.78 -20.59 -1.24
CA MET A 470 -12.01 -20.29 -0.51
C MET A 470 -11.90 -20.65 0.98
N GLU A 471 -11.24 -21.74 1.33
CA GLU A 471 -11.00 -22.13 2.72
C GLU A 471 -10.17 -21.07 3.45
N TYR A 472 -9.04 -20.66 2.87
CA TYR A 472 -8.14 -19.69 3.47
C TYR A 472 -8.76 -18.30 3.56
N TYR A 473 -9.44 -17.81 2.53
CA TYR A 473 -10.13 -16.52 2.61
C TYR A 473 -11.25 -16.51 3.64
N ARG A 474 -11.97 -17.63 3.83
CA ARG A 474 -12.99 -17.72 4.89
C ARG A 474 -12.38 -17.73 6.28
N LYS A 475 -11.25 -18.43 6.49
CA LYS A 475 -10.50 -18.38 7.75
C LYS A 475 -10.06 -16.96 8.06
N ALA A 476 -9.49 -16.24 7.09
CA ALA A 476 -9.10 -14.85 7.26
C ALA A 476 -10.30 -13.97 7.61
N LEU A 477 -11.40 -14.07 6.85
CA LEU A 477 -12.63 -13.29 7.07
C LEU A 477 -13.23 -13.55 8.46
N GLU A 478 -13.30 -14.80 8.92
CA GLU A 478 -13.83 -15.15 10.25
C GLU A 478 -13.04 -14.50 11.39
N ILE A 479 -11.71 -14.45 11.26
CA ILE A 479 -10.82 -13.79 12.22
C ILE A 479 -11.04 -12.27 12.17
N GLU A 480 -11.05 -11.69 10.97
CA GLU A 480 -11.27 -10.26 10.76
C GLU A 480 -12.64 -9.82 11.33
N GLU A 481 -13.74 -10.52 11.02
CA GLU A 481 -15.08 -10.21 11.55
C GLU A 481 -15.13 -10.26 13.07
N ARG A 482 -14.47 -11.26 13.68
CA ARG A 482 -14.45 -11.42 15.12
C ARG A 482 -13.62 -10.36 15.84
N VAL A 483 -12.48 -9.95 15.27
CA VAL A 483 -11.53 -9.02 15.91
C VAL A 483 -11.87 -7.57 15.59
N LEU A 484 -12.21 -7.27 14.34
CA LEU A 484 -12.46 -5.91 13.85
C LEU A 484 -13.94 -5.52 13.92
N GLY A 485 -14.85 -6.53 13.91
CA GLY A 485 -16.30 -6.33 13.80
C GLY A 485 -16.77 -6.20 12.35
N GLU A 486 -18.06 -6.52 12.14
CA GLU A 486 -18.68 -6.65 10.78
C GLU A 486 -18.65 -5.37 9.93
N GLU A 487 -18.34 -4.23 10.51
CA GLU A 487 -18.37 -2.92 9.84
C GLU A 487 -16.96 -2.37 9.53
N HIS A 488 -15.90 -3.17 9.69
CA HIS A 488 -14.54 -2.69 9.47
C HIS A 488 -14.17 -2.64 7.97
N PRO A 489 -13.46 -1.57 7.50
CA PRO A 489 -13.10 -1.42 6.09
C PRO A 489 -12.31 -2.58 5.48
N ASP A 490 -11.46 -3.22 6.28
CA ASP A 490 -10.56 -4.27 5.81
C ASP A 490 -11.33 -5.52 5.36
N LEU A 491 -12.53 -5.80 5.96
CA LEU A 491 -13.40 -6.90 5.51
C LEU A 491 -13.81 -6.77 4.03
N ALA A 492 -13.90 -5.55 3.52
CA ALA A 492 -14.26 -5.34 2.13
C ALA A 492 -13.27 -5.98 1.15
N SER A 493 -12.00 -6.09 1.53
CA SER A 493 -10.97 -6.77 0.74
C SER A 493 -11.19 -8.28 0.71
N SER A 494 -11.47 -8.88 1.87
CA SER A 494 -11.78 -10.31 1.98
C SER A 494 -13.07 -10.67 1.24
N TYR A 495 -14.12 -9.84 1.34
CA TYR A 495 -15.33 -10.02 0.51
C TYR A 495 -15.03 -9.95 -0.99
N ASN A 496 -14.21 -8.99 -1.44
CA ASN A 496 -13.81 -8.89 -2.84
C ASN A 496 -13.06 -10.14 -3.31
N SER A 497 -12.15 -10.66 -2.51
CA SER A 497 -11.36 -11.85 -2.85
C SER A 497 -12.23 -13.10 -2.94
N ILE A 498 -13.15 -13.29 -2.00
CA ILE A 498 -14.14 -14.38 -2.06
C ILE A 498 -15.03 -14.23 -3.29
N GLY A 499 -15.49 -13.01 -3.59
CA GLY A 499 -16.28 -12.73 -4.81
C GLY A 499 -15.50 -13.07 -6.09
N SER A 500 -14.21 -12.78 -6.13
CA SER A 500 -13.32 -13.10 -7.26
C SER A 500 -13.17 -14.62 -7.44
N VAL A 501 -13.03 -15.39 -6.35
CA VAL A 501 -12.98 -16.86 -6.44
C VAL A 501 -14.29 -17.41 -7.03
N TYR A 502 -15.45 -16.94 -6.55
CA TYR A 502 -16.74 -17.35 -7.10
C TYR A 502 -16.87 -16.98 -8.59
N ASN A 503 -16.35 -15.80 -9.00
CA ASN A 503 -16.33 -15.40 -10.41
C ASN A 503 -15.49 -16.36 -11.25
N HIS A 504 -14.28 -16.71 -10.80
CA HIS A 504 -13.42 -17.67 -11.49
C HIS A 504 -14.03 -19.08 -11.58
N MET A 505 -14.83 -19.47 -10.57
CA MET A 505 -15.61 -20.72 -10.58
C MET A 505 -16.83 -20.66 -11.49
N GLY A 506 -17.20 -19.49 -12.03
CA GLY A 506 -18.41 -19.27 -12.84
C GLY A 506 -19.69 -19.20 -12.01
N ASP A 507 -19.59 -19.09 -10.68
CA ASP A 507 -20.73 -18.90 -9.79
C ASP A 507 -21.02 -17.40 -9.64
N TYR A 508 -21.50 -16.81 -10.71
CA TYR A 508 -21.78 -15.38 -10.82
C TYR A 508 -22.76 -14.82 -9.78
N PRO A 509 -23.83 -15.57 -9.37
CA PRO A 509 -24.74 -15.11 -8.33
C PRO A 509 -24.04 -14.87 -6.98
N HIS A 510 -23.22 -15.81 -6.51
CA HIS A 510 -22.48 -15.64 -5.27
C HIS A 510 -21.37 -14.60 -5.42
N ALA A 511 -20.68 -14.54 -6.56
CA ALA A 511 -19.70 -13.48 -6.84
C ALA A 511 -20.34 -12.09 -6.67
N MET A 512 -21.52 -11.86 -7.27
CA MET A 512 -22.26 -10.60 -7.16
C MET A 512 -22.68 -10.30 -5.71
N GLU A 513 -23.08 -11.29 -4.93
CA GLU A 513 -23.45 -11.11 -3.52
C GLU A 513 -22.26 -10.56 -2.72
N TYR A 514 -21.09 -11.20 -2.85
CA TYR A 514 -19.89 -10.79 -2.10
C TYR A 514 -19.34 -9.45 -2.57
N PHE A 515 -19.32 -9.16 -3.86
CA PHE A 515 -18.96 -7.84 -4.37
C PHE A 515 -19.89 -6.74 -3.87
N LYS A 516 -21.19 -7.01 -3.75
CA LYS A 516 -22.15 -6.06 -3.16
C LYS A 516 -21.92 -5.84 -1.68
N LYS A 517 -21.54 -6.86 -0.90
CA LYS A 517 -21.14 -6.70 0.52
C LYS A 517 -19.91 -5.79 0.62
N SER A 518 -18.89 -6.05 -0.18
CA SER A 518 -17.70 -5.20 -0.26
C SER A 518 -18.05 -3.76 -0.65
N LEU A 519 -18.87 -3.59 -1.70
CA LEU A 519 -19.26 -2.28 -2.21
C LEU A 519 -20.03 -1.48 -1.15
N ALA A 520 -21.05 -2.07 -0.54
CA ALA A 520 -21.85 -1.40 0.49
C ALA A 520 -21.00 -0.93 1.68
N LEU A 521 -20.02 -1.75 2.08
CA LEU A 521 -19.10 -1.39 3.14
C LEU A 521 -18.19 -0.22 2.73
N ARG A 522 -17.59 -0.29 1.53
CA ARG A 522 -16.70 0.77 1.01
C ARG A 522 -17.44 2.07 0.71
N GLU A 523 -18.63 2.01 0.11
CA GLU A 523 -19.45 3.20 -0.14
C GLU A 523 -19.86 3.90 1.15
N ARG A 524 -20.23 3.14 2.18
CA ARG A 524 -20.61 3.68 3.48
C ARG A 524 -19.45 4.37 4.19
N ILE A 525 -18.23 3.81 4.10
CA ILE A 525 -17.07 4.30 4.84
C ILE A 525 -16.30 5.36 4.04
N PHE A 526 -16.07 5.12 2.76
CA PHE A 526 -15.20 5.94 1.91
C PHE A 526 -15.97 6.76 0.87
N GLY A 527 -17.26 6.46 0.65
CA GLY A 527 -18.04 7.07 -0.43
C GLY A 527 -17.85 6.40 -1.79
N GLU A 528 -18.73 6.76 -2.74
CA GLU A 528 -18.76 6.19 -4.10
C GLU A 528 -17.49 6.49 -4.91
N ASP A 529 -16.87 7.59 -4.60
CA ASP A 529 -15.78 8.16 -5.38
C ASP A 529 -14.38 7.86 -4.80
N HIS A 530 -14.23 6.86 -3.95
CA HIS A 530 -12.95 6.46 -3.35
C HIS A 530 -12.23 5.38 -4.15
N LEU A 531 -10.88 5.35 -4.12
CA LEU A 531 -10.08 4.33 -4.83
C LEU A 531 -10.45 2.90 -4.46
N SER A 532 -10.67 2.64 -3.17
CA SER A 532 -11.07 1.31 -2.70
C SER A 532 -12.45 0.92 -3.24
N THR A 533 -13.39 1.87 -3.34
CA THR A 533 -14.72 1.66 -3.94
C THR A 533 -14.60 1.40 -5.43
N ALA A 534 -13.73 2.14 -6.13
CA ALA A 534 -13.46 1.93 -7.55
C ALA A 534 -12.88 0.53 -7.83
N ALA A 535 -12.04 -0.01 -6.94
CA ALA A 535 -11.56 -1.39 -7.07
C ALA A 535 -12.71 -2.43 -7.03
N THR A 536 -13.74 -2.19 -6.20
CA THR A 536 -14.94 -3.06 -6.23
C THR A 536 -15.77 -2.85 -7.49
N TYR A 537 -15.93 -1.61 -7.97
CA TYR A 537 -16.57 -1.37 -9.27
C TYR A 537 -15.84 -2.07 -10.41
N TYR A 538 -14.49 -2.07 -10.39
CA TYR A 538 -13.69 -2.79 -11.37
C TYR A 538 -14.01 -4.29 -11.38
N ASN A 539 -14.07 -4.92 -10.20
CA ASN A 539 -14.40 -6.35 -10.09
C ASN A 539 -15.83 -6.66 -10.52
N ILE A 540 -16.79 -5.78 -10.22
CA ILE A 540 -18.16 -5.92 -10.70
C ILE A 540 -18.21 -5.75 -12.22
N GLY A 541 -17.44 -4.81 -12.78
CA GLY A 541 -17.32 -4.65 -14.24
C GLY A 541 -16.78 -5.90 -14.91
N SER A 542 -15.73 -6.51 -14.34
CA SER A 542 -15.15 -7.78 -14.82
C SER A 542 -16.18 -8.94 -14.72
N LEU A 543 -16.93 -9.00 -13.63
CA LEU A 543 -17.99 -10.00 -13.48
C LEU A 543 -19.06 -9.89 -14.59
N PHE A 544 -19.50 -8.67 -14.93
CA PHE A 544 -20.46 -8.46 -16.01
C PHE A 544 -19.87 -8.78 -17.40
N ASP A 545 -18.57 -8.52 -17.61
CA ASP A 545 -17.88 -8.93 -18.84
C ASP A 545 -17.85 -10.46 -18.97
N ASP A 546 -17.50 -11.17 -17.90
CA ASP A 546 -17.52 -12.65 -17.84
C ASP A 546 -18.94 -13.24 -18.06
N MET A 547 -19.98 -12.50 -17.62
CA MET A 547 -21.39 -12.86 -17.88
C MET A 547 -21.83 -12.53 -19.32
N GLY A 548 -21.05 -11.76 -20.08
CA GLY A 548 -21.39 -11.27 -21.42
C GLY A 548 -22.35 -10.06 -21.42
N ASP A 549 -22.62 -9.45 -20.27
CA ASP A 549 -23.37 -8.20 -20.18
C ASP A 549 -22.42 -7.00 -20.34
N TYR A 550 -21.96 -6.80 -21.55
CA TYR A 550 -21.00 -5.75 -21.91
C TYR A 550 -21.50 -4.35 -21.60
N HIS A 551 -22.82 -4.14 -21.61
CA HIS A 551 -23.40 -2.83 -21.31
C HIS A 551 -23.19 -2.47 -19.83
N GLN A 552 -23.49 -3.39 -18.92
CA GLN A 552 -23.25 -3.19 -17.49
C GLN A 552 -21.76 -3.13 -17.19
N ALA A 553 -20.91 -3.98 -17.79
CA ALA A 553 -19.48 -3.92 -17.66
C ALA A 553 -18.94 -2.51 -17.97
N MET A 554 -19.36 -1.92 -19.10
CA MET A 554 -18.96 -0.58 -19.53
C MET A 554 -19.42 0.51 -18.56
N GLU A 555 -20.63 0.38 -17.97
CA GLU A 555 -21.11 1.33 -16.96
C GLU A 555 -20.19 1.36 -15.73
N TYR A 556 -19.84 0.17 -15.21
CA TYR A 556 -18.96 0.05 -14.06
C TYR A 556 -17.53 0.50 -14.37
N TYR A 557 -16.96 0.12 -15.50
CA TYR A 557 -15.62 0.58 -15.88
C TYR A 557 -15.56 2.10 -16.12
N ARG A 558 -16.64 2.74 -16.59
CA ARG A 558 -16.71 4.21 -16.66
C ARG A 558 -16.70 4.85 -15.27
N LYS A 559 -17.39 4.24 -14.27
CA LYS A 559 -17.28 4.68 -12.86
C LYS A 559 -15.83 4.55 -12.37
N VAL A 560 -15.16 3.43 -12.67
CA VAL A 560 -13.74 3.23 -12.34
C VAL A 560 -12.87 4.30 -12.99
N LEU A 561 -12.97 4.49 -14.31
CA LEU A 561 -12.19 5.52 -15.02
C LEU A 561 -12.43 6.91 -14.44
N LYS A 562 -13.69 7.25 -14.17
CA LYS A 562 -14.05 8.54 -13.56
C LYS A 562 -13.31 8.69 -12.23
N THR A 563 -13.37 7.70 -11.35
CA THR A 563 -12.69 7.72 -10.06
C THR A 563 -11.17 7.75 -10.24
N TYR A 564 -10.58 6.85 -11.03
CA TYR A 564 -9.12 6.79 -11.21
C TYR A 564 -8.55 8.03 -11.92
N LYS A 565 -9.20 8.53 -12.98
CA LYS A 565 -8.81 9.78 -13.63
C LYS A 565 -8.77 10.92 -12.64
N ARG A 566 -9.72 10.96 -11.77
CA ARG A 566 -9.93 11.96 -10.74
C ARG A 566 -8.88 11.86 -9.63
N VAL A 567 -8.59 10.65 -9.06
CA VAL A 567 -7.70 10.44 -7.89
C VAL A 567 -6.24 10.29 -8.28
N LEU A 568 -6.01 9.55 -9.36
CA LEU A 568 -4.66 9.14 -9.74
C LEU A 568 -4.12 9.97 -10.91
N GLY A 569 -5.00 10.76 -11.55
CA GLY A 569 -4.69 11.50 -12.77
C GLY A 569 -4.73 10.60 -14.01
N GLU A 570 -4.49 11.22 -15.18
CA GLU A 570 -4.56 10.51 -16.48
C GLU A 570 -3.42 9.52 -16.70
N VAL A 571 -2.33 9.63 -15.94
CA VAL A 571 -1.12 8.83 -16.11
C VAL A 571 -0.88 8.02 -14.84
N HIS A 572 -1.58 6.90 -14.72
CA HIS A 572 -1.45 5.98 -13.59
C HIS A 572 -1.63 4.53 -14.07
N PRO A 573 -0.94 3.53 -13.47
CA PRO A 573 -1.08 2.11 -13.83
C PRO A 573 -2.52 1.65 -13.89
N ASN A 574 -3.32 1.92 -12.86
CA ASN A 574 -4.72 1.50 -12.79
C ASN A 574 -5.58 2.07 -13.94
N MET A 575 -5.22 3.25 -14.47
CA MET A 575 -5.87 3.80 -15.67
C MET A 575 -5.55 2.95 -16.90
N ALA A 576 -4.29 2.51 -17.05
CA ALA A 576 -3.89 1.64 -18.14
C ALA A 576 -4.65 0.32 -18.10
N ASP A 577 -4.75 -0.31 -16.92
CA ASP A 577 -5.47 -1.57 -16.73
C ASP A 577 -6.97 -1.41 -17.04
N THR A 578 -7.58 -0.31 -16.59
CA THR A 578 -9.00 -0.04 -16.87
C THR A 578 -9.24 0.21 -18.35
N TYR A 579 -8.38 0.98 -19.04
CA TYR A 579 -8.47 1.14 -20.49
C TYR A 579 -8.26 -0.17 -21.23
N SER A 580 -7.38 -1.05 -20.76
CA SER A 580 -7.21 -2.40 -21.32
C SER A 580 -8.52 -3.19 -21.25
N ASN A 581 -9.18 -3.24 -20.10
CA ASN A 581 -10.43 -3.99 -19.94
C ASN A 581 -11.57 -3.39 -20.78
N ILE A 582 -11.70 -2.07 -20.81
CA ILE A 582 -12.67 -1.40 -21.68
C ILE A 582 -12.38 -1.75 -23.16
N GLY A 583 -11.11 -1.77 -23.56
CA GLY A 583 -10.71 -2.18 -24.91
C GLY A 583 -11.10 -3.62 -25.22
N LEU A 584 -10.92 -4.54 -24.27
CA LEU A 584 -11.34 -5.93 -24.42
C LEU A 584 -12.88 -6.07 -24.50
N VAL A 585 -13.63 -5.33 -23.69
CA VAL A 585 -15.11 -5.29 -23.79
C VAL A 585 -15.55 -4.79 -25.17
N TYR A 586 -14.96 -3.71 -25.70
CA TYR A 586 -15.25 -3.25 -27.07
C TYR A 586 -14.88 -4.31 -28.13
N CYS A 587 -13.77 -5.02 -27.94
CA CYS A 587 -13.40 -6.13 -28.81
C CYS A 587 -14.46 -7.24 -28.80
N ASN A 588 -14.94 -7.64 -27.61
CA ASN A 588 -16.01 -8.64 -27.45
C ASN A 588 -17.34 -8.16 -28.06
N MET A 589 -17.60 -6.86 -28.07
CA MET A 589 -18.76 -6.26 -28.76
C MET A 589 -18.57 -6.16 -30.29
N GLY A 590 -17.36 -6.41 -30.83
CA GLY A 590 -17.02 -6.24 -32.24
C GLY A 590 -16.72 -4.81 -32.66
N ASP A 591 -16.63 -3.85 -31.72
CA ASP A 591 -16.25 -2.47 -32.00
C ASP A 591 -14.72 -2.31 -31.94
N TYR A 592 -14.04 -2.87 -32.94
CA TYR A 592 -12.58 -2.89 -32.99
C TYR A 592 -11.92 -1.51 -33.03
N PRO A 593 -12.49 -0.47 -33.69
CA PRO A 593 -11.92 0.88 -33.66
C PRO A 593 -11.84 1.44 -32.23
N GLN A 594 -12.90 1.33 -31.44
CA GLN A 594 -12.93 1.78 -30.05
C GLN A 594 -12.03 0.91 -29.16
N ALA A 595 -11.97 -0.41 -29.43
CA ALA A 595 -11.06 -1.32 -28.75
C ALA A 595 -9.60 -0.87 -28.90
N LEU A 596 -9.17 -0.61 -30.14
CA LEU A 596 -7.80 -0.15 -30.43
C LEU A 596 -7.51 1.21 -29.79
N GLU A 597 -8.43 2.18 -29.85
CA GLU A 597 -8.25 3.49 -29.21
C GLU A 597 -8.00 3.35 -27.70
N CYS A 598 -8.79 2.52 -27.02
CA CYS A 598 -8.62 2.29 -25.58
C CYS A 598 -7.29 1.58 -25.26
N LEU A 599 -6.92 0.55 -26.03
CA LEU A 599 -5.67 -0.18 -25.82
C LEU A 599 -4.43 0.65 -26.17
N GLU A 600 -4.49 1.52 -27.15
CA GLU A 600 -3.41 2.47 -27.46
C GLU A 600 -3.22 3.50 -26.34
N ARG A 601 -4.31 3.95 -25.69
CA ARG A 601 -4.23 4.79 -24.47
C ARG A 601 -3.57 4.03 -23.33
N SER A 602 -3.97 2.76 -23.10
CA SER A 602 -3.32 1.90 -22.10
C SER A 602 -1.83 1.75 -22.38
N LEU A 603 -1.44 1.47 -23.64
CA LEU A 603 -0.05 1.36 -24.07
C LEU A 603 0.71 2.67 -23.81
N ALA A 604 0.16 3.81 -24.21
CA ALA A 604 0.80 5.11 -24.02
C ALA A 604 1.06 5.43 -22.54
N ILE A 605 0.11 5.08 -21.65
CA ILE A 605 0.27 5.25 -20.20
C ILE A 605 1.36 4.32 -19.69
N SER A 606 1.33 3.03 -20.07
CA SER A 606 2.31 2.03 -19.63
C SER A 606 3.73 2.38 -20.06
N VAL A 607 3.93 2.77 -21.32
CA VAL A 607 5.24 3.23 -21.83
C VAL A 607 5.73 4.46 -21.08
N ARG A 608 4.83 5.39 -20.78
CA ARG A 608 5.18 6.63 -20.09
C ARG A 608 5.63 6.39 -18.65
N ILE A 609 4.97 5.47 -17.92
CA ILE A 609 5.25 5.22 -16.49
C ILE A 609 6.44 4.27 -16.34
N PHE A 610 6.45 3.20 -17.11
CA PHE A 610 7.33 2.05 -16.88
C PHE A 610 8.41 1.89 -17.97
N GLY A 611 8.24 2.56 -19.13
CA GLY A 611 9.12 2.39 -20.28
C GLY A 611 8.68 1.27 -21.24
N GLU A 612 9.40 1.15 -22.37
CA GLU A 612 9.07 0.19 -23.43
C GLU A 612 9.31 -1.28 -23.03
N ASP A 613 10.20 -1.51 -22.07
CA ASP A 613 10.69 -2.85 -21.69
C ASP A 613 9.97 -3.42 -20.44
N HIS A 614 8.82 -2.88 -20.07
CA HIS A 614 8.08 -3.30 -18.88
C HIS A 614 6.95 -4.27 -19.22
N LEU A 615 6.60 -5.16 -18.27
CA LEU A 615 5.54 -6.15 -18.42
C LEU A 615 4.17 -5.56 -18.74
N SER A 616 3.81 -4.43 -18.12
CA SER A 616 2.54 -3.74 -18.44
C SER A 616 2.49 -3.26 -19.88
N THR A 617 3.65 -2.84 -20.45
CA THR A 617 3.77 -2.48 -21.87
C THR A 617 3.62 -3.71 -22.76
N ALA A 618 4.21 -4.85 -22.35
CA ALA A 618 4.04 -6.11 -23.06
C ALA A 618 2.58 -6.57 -23.09
N THR A 619 1.87 -6.47 -21.96
CA THR A 619 0.44 -6.80 -21.86
C THR A 619 -0.40 -5.94 -22.81
N ALA A 620 -0.13 -4.64 -22.88
CA ALA A 620 -0.82 -3.75 -23.83
C ALA A 620 -0.57 -4.16 -25.30
N TYR A 621 0.66 -4.50 -25.67
CA TYR A 621 0.96 -5.04 -27.00
C TYR A 621 0.21 -6.34 -27.28
N ILE A 622 0.17 -7.27 -26.32
CA ILE A 622 -0.53 -8.55 -26.47
C ILE A 622 -2.03 -8.31 -26.65
N ASN A 623 -2.65 -7.40 -25.91
CA ASN A 623 -4.07 -7.09 -26.05
C ASN A 623 -4.39 -6.44 -27.41
N ILE A 624 -3.55 -5.54 -27.90
CA ILE A 624 -3.68 -4.97 -29.25
C ILE A 624 -3.57 -6.09 -30.33
N GLY A 625 -2.61 -7.01 -30.17
CA GLY A 625 -2.49 -8.19 -31.01
C GLY A 625 -3.76 -9.05 -31.04
N GLY A 626 -4.41 -9.19 -29.88
CA GLY A 626 -5.70 -9.87 -29.75
C GLY A 626 -6.81 -9.24 -30.60
N VAL A 627 -6.94 -7.93 -30.57
CA VAL A 627 -7.92 -7.21 -31.41
C VAL A 627 -7.65 -7.42 -32.89
N TYR A 628 -6.38 -7.32 -33.34
CA TYR A 628 -6.04 -7.59 -34.73
C TYR A 628 -6.31 -9.05 -35.13
N ASN A 629 -6.13 -10.01 -34.23
CA ASN A 629 -6.52 -11.41 -34.45
C ASN A 629 -8.02 -11.56 -34.68
N GLU A 630 -8.85 -10.92 -33.86
CA GLU A 630 -10.32 -10.94 -34.02
C GLU A 630 -10.79 -10.20 -35.30
N MET A 631 -10.06 -9.17 -35.74
CA MET A 631 -10.28 -8.52 -37.03
C MET A 631 -9.86 -9.38 -38.23
N GLY A 632 -9.12 -10.48 -38.03
CA GLY A 632 -8.55 -11.30 -39.08
C GLY A 632 -7.28 -10.71 -39.72
N ASP A 633 -6.70 -9.65 -39.13
CA ASP A 633 -5.43 -9.09 -39.58
C ASP A 633 -4.26 -9.81 -38.89
N TYR A 634 -4.04 -11.03 -39.30
CA TYR A 634 -3.05 -11.93 -38.71
C TYR A 634 -1.61 -11.40 -38.76
N PRO A 635 -1.16 -10.72 -39.85
CA PRO A 635 0.19 -10.14 -39.90
C PRO A 635 0.42 -9.12 -38.78
N ARG A 636 -0.53 -8.19 -38.55
CA ARG A 636 -0.43 -7.22 -37.46
C ARG A 636 -0.57 -7.89 -36.10
N ALA A 637 -1.46 -8.86 -35.95
CA ALA A 637 -1.57 -9.63 -34.70
C ALA A 637 -0.24 -10.26 -34.30
N LEU A 638 0.44 -10.95 -35.24
CA LEU A 638 1.76 -11.54 -34.99
C LEU A 638 2.83 -10.51 -34.66
N GLU A 639 2.84 -9.36 -35.35
CA GLU A 639 3.78 -8.27 -35.05
C GLU A 639 3.66 -7.78 -33.59
N TYR A 640 2.43 -7.52 -33.13
CA TYR A 640 2.17 -7.05 -31.78
C TYR A 640 2.44 -8.12 -30.74
N TYR A 641 2.06 -9.38 -30.98
CA TYR A 641 2.42 -10.48 -30.08
C TYR A 641 3.94 -10.69 -30.00
N GLN A 642 4.68 -10.52 -31.09
CA GLN A 642 6.14 -10.60 -31.08
C GLN A 642 6.77 -9.49 -30.22
N LYS A 643 6.26 -8.25 -30.31
CA LYS A 643 6.71 -7.16 -29.43
C LYS A 643 6.47 -7.52 -27.95
N GLY A 644 5.29 -8.03 -27.63
CA GLY A 644 4.96 -8.43 -26.27
C GLY A 644 5.81 -9.58 -25.76
N ILE A 645 5.96 -10.66 -26.53
CA ILE A 645 6.67 -11.86 -26.07
C ILE A 645 8.17 -11.59 -25.85
N ILE A 646 8.83 -10.78 -26.70
CA ILE A 646 10.22 -10.40 -26.53
C ILE A 646 10.45 -9.72 -25.16
N ILE A 647 9.55 -8.85 -24.76
CA ILE A 647 9.62 -8.17 -23.44
C ILE A 647 9.43 -9.19 -22.32
N VAL A 648 8.39 -10.04 -22.42
CA VAL A 648 8.10 -11.05 -21.38
C VAL A 648 9.27 -12.02 -21.21
N GLU A 649 9.80 -12.59 -22.30
CA GLU A 649 10.92 -13.53 -22.28
C GLU A 649 12.19 -12.90 -21.70
N ARG A 650 12.50 -11.65 -22.07
CA ARG A 650 13.67 -10.92 -21.56
C ARG A 650 13.51 -10.60 -20.06
N THR A 651 12.32 -10.23 -19.63
CA THR A 651 12.07 -9.77 -18.26
C THR A 651 11.90 -10.93 -17.28
N LEU A 652 11.13 -11.95 -17.66
CA LEU A 652 10.71 -13.05 -16.79
C LEU A 652 11.32 -14.40 -17.19
N GLY A 653 11.80 -14.54 -18.43
CA GLY A 653 12.32 -15.79 -18.99
C GLY A 653 11.30 -16.54 -19.84
N GLU A 654 11.80 -17.49 -20.64
CA GLU A 654 10.95 -18.30 -21.56
C GLU A 654 9.97 -19.20 -20.82
N GLU A 655 10.30 -19.64 -19.61
CA GLU A 655 9.52 -20.57 -18.80
C GLU A 655 8.64 -19.84 -17.76
N HIS A 656 8.08 -18.69 -18.11
CA HIS A 656 7.22 -17.93 -17.19
C HIS A 656 5.73 -18.10 -17.52
N PRO A 657 4.80 -18.04 -16.52
CA PRO A 657 3.36 -18.12 -16.74
C PRO A 657 2.82 -17.16 -17.81
N SER A 658 3.30 -15.91 -17.81
CA SER A 658 2.88 -14.89 -18.78
C SER A 658 3.29 -15.23 -20.22
N THR A 659 4.37 -16.00 -20.40
CA THR A 659 4.83 -16.48 -21.71
C THR A 659 3.86 -17.52 -22.30
N VAL A 660 3.29 -18.36 -21.43
CA VAL A 660 2.32 -19.40 -21.82
C VAL A 660 1.13 -18.83 -22.57
N ASN A 661 0.48 -17.79 -22.02
CA ASN A 661 -0.70 -17.19 -22.63
C ASN A 661 -0.35 -16.54 -23.98
N THR A 662 0.81 -15.92 -24.09
CA THR A 662 1.25 -15.32 -25.37
C THR A 662 1.53 -16.40 -26.42
N TYR A 663 2.15 -17.52 -26.06
CA TYR A 663 2.34 -18.64 -26.98
C TYR A 663 0.98 -19.25 -27.42
N ILE A 664 0.02 -19.34 -26.52
CA ILE A 664 -1.36 -19.78 -26.90
C ILE A 664 -1.95 -18.81 -27.92
N ASN A 665 -1.84 -17.50 -27.71
CA ASN A 665 -2.37 -16.52 -28.64
C ASN A 665 -1.68 -16.55 -30.01
N ILE A 666 -0.36 -16.68 -30.04
CA ILE A 666 0.41 -16.84 -31.30
C ILE A 666 0.01 -18.14 -32.02
N GLY A 667 -0.12 -19.24 -31.26
CA GLY A 667 -0.59 -20.54 -31.79
C GLY A 667 -1.98 -20.44 -32.40
N GLU A 668 -2.88 -19.69 -31.77
CA GLU A 668 -4.23 -19.45 -32.29
C GLU A 668 -4.23 -18.68 -33.60
N VAL A 669 -3.39 -17.65 -33.74
CA VAL A 669 -3.24 -16.92 -35.02
C VAL A 669 -2.77 -17.87 -36.11
N TYR A 670 -1.73 -18.67 -35.87
CA TYR A 670 -1.26 -19.66 -36.86
C TYR A 670 -2.34 -20.69 -37.20
N PHE A 671 -3.11 -21.11 -36.21
CA PHE A 671 -4.24 -22.02 -36.46
C PHE A 671 -5.31 -21.39 -37.38
N ARG A 672 -5.70 -20.14 -37.10
CA ARG A 672 -6.67 -19.38 -37.92
C ARG A 672 -6.13 -19.12 -39.35
N MET A 673 -4.80 -19.00 -39.51
CA MET A 673 -4.15 -18.92 -40.80
C MET A 673 -4.07 -20.27 -41.56
N GLY A 674 -4.47 -21.39 -40.94
CA GLY A 674 -4.33 -22.73 -41.49
C GLY A 674 -2.92 -23.32 -41.41
N ALA A 675 -1.98 -22.65 -40.69
CA ALA A 675 -0.62 -23.11 -40.49
C ALA A 675 -0.51 -24.06 -39.29
N HIS A 676 -1.17 -25.23 -39.40
CA HIS A 676 -1.38 -26.18 -38.30
C HIS A 676 -0.07 -26.64 -37.63
N ASP A 677 1.01 -26.88 -38.41
CA ASP A 677 2.29 -27.29 -37.85
C ASP A 677 2.90 -26.23 -36.92
N ARG A 678 2.79 -24.95 -37.31
CA ARG A 678 3.25 -23.83 -36.48
C ARG A 678 2.38 -23.66 -35.23
N ALA A 679 1.07 -23.78 -35.37
CA ALA A 679 0.14 -23.74 -34.25
C ALA A 679 0.47 -24.84 -33.22
N MET A 680 0.72 -26.07 -33.71
CA MET A 680 1.10 -27.22 -32.88
C MET A 680 2.40 -26.95 -32.11
N GLU A 681 3.43 -26.36 -32.76
CA GLU A 681 4.70 -26.02 -32.11
C GLU A 681 4.47 -25.10 -30.88
N TYR A 682 3.70 -24.03 -31.07
CA TYR A 682 3.43 -23.08 -29.97
C TYR A 682 2.56 -23.67 -28.87
N PHE A 683 1.54 -24.45 -29.20
CA PHE A 683 0.69 -25.09 -28.19
C PHE A 683 1.43 -26.18 -27.41
N GLN A 684 2.36 -26.91 -28.02
CA GLN A 684 3.22 -27.88 -27.33
C GLN A 684 4.23 -27.19 -26.39
N LYS A 685 4.82 -26.07 -26.83
CA LYS A 685 5.65 -25.23 -25.93
C LYS A 685 4.88 -24.76 -24.73
N SER A 686 3.68 -24.22 -24.95
CA SER A 686 2.79 -23.79 -23.88
C SER A 686 2.46 -24.95 -22.92
N LEU A 687 2.09 -26.12 -23.42
CA LEU A 687 1.78 -27.29 -22.60
C LEU A 687 2.98 -27.75 -21.76
N ALA A 688 4.18 -27.77 -22.35
CA ALA A 688 5.39 -28.16 -21.64
C ALA A 688 5.69 -27.24 -20.45
N ILE A 689 5.57 -25.92 -20.65
CA ILE A 689 5.77 -24.92 -19.61
C ILE A 689 4.66 -25.03 -18.53
N CYS A 690 3.40 -25.17 -18.91
CA CYS A 690 2.30 -25.36 -17.98
C CYS A 690 2.51 -26.55 -17.06
N LYS A 691 2.90 -27.70 -17.61
CA LYS A 691 3.16 -28.91 -16.80
C LYS A 691 4.33 -28.72 -15.82
N LYS A 692 5.34 -28.02 -16.25
CA LYS A 692 6.52 -27.74 -15.41
C LYS A 692 6.20 -26.81 -14.25
N LEU A 693 5.44 -25.74 -14.52
CA LEU A 693 5.17 -24.67 -13.56
C LEU A 693 3.99 -24.98 -12.62
N PHE A 694 2.90 -25.47 -13.19
CA PHE A 694 1.62 -25.61 -12.49
C PHE A 694 1.22 -27.07 -12.26
N GLY A 695 1.97 -28.01 -12.86
CA GLY A 695 1.61 -29.42 -12.84
C GLY A 695 0.51 -29.78 -13.86
N GLU A 696 0.01 -31.02 -13.70
CA GLU A 696 -0.97 -31.58 -14.64
C GLU A 696 -2.39 -30.98 -14.47
N VAL A 697 -2.73 -30.54 -13.26
CA VAL A 697 -4.08 -30.09 -12.92
C VAL A 697 -4.09 -28.56 -12.77
N HIS A 698 -4.16 -27.85 -13.89
CA HIS A 698 -4.23 -26.40 -13.93
C HIS A 698 -5.09 -25.91 -15.11
N PRO A 699 -5.82 -24.76 -14.98
CA PRO A 699 -6.65 -24.23 -16.07
C PRO A 699 -5.88 -24.01 -17.39
N SER A 700 -4.66 -23.49 -17.33
CA SER A 700 -3.84 -23.28 -18.53
C SER A 700 -3.36 -24.58 -19.17
N THR A 701 -3.12 -25.64 -18.38
CA THR A 701 -2.79 -26.98 -18.87
C THR A 701 -3.99 -27.56 -19.64
N ALA A 702 -5.20 -27.40 -19.09
CA ALA A 702 -6.44 -27.83 -19.78
C ALA A 702 -6.64 -27.06 -21.09
N LYS A 703 -6.40 -25.72 -21.11
CA LYS A 703 -6.50 -24.88 -22.30
C LYS A 703 -5.52 -25.31 -23.39
N SER A 704 -4.27 -25.60 -23.03
CA SER A 704 -3.25 -26.09 -23.98
C SER A 704 -3.63 -27.44 -24.59
N TYR A 705 -4.10 -28.39 -23.76
CA TYR A 705 -4.60 -29.68 -24.28
C TYR A 705 -5.80 -29.51 -25.20
N ASN A 706 -6.77 -28.64 -24.86
CA ASN A 706 -7.92 -28.35 -25.70
C ASN A 706 -7.47 -27.82 -27.06
N ASN A 707 -6.55 -26.88 -27.11
CA ASN A 707 -6.07 -26.28 -28.35
C ASN A 707 -5.32 -27.30 -29.23
N ILE A 708 -4.48 -28.13 -28.62
CA ILE A 708 -3.79 -29.25 -29.32
C ILE A 708 -4.84 -30.21 -29.90
N GLY A 709 -5.87 -30.54 -29.14
CA GLY A 709 -6.98 -31.42 -29.62
C GLY A 709 -7.72 -30.84 -30.82
N VAL A 710 -8.00 -29.53 -30.80
CA VAL A 710 -8.63 -28.82 -31.92
C VAL A 710 -7.74 -28.81 -33.17
N VAL A 711 -6.45 -28.64 -33.02
CA VAL A 711 -5.49 -28.69 -34.16
C VAL A 711 -5.44 -30.07 -34.75
N TYR A 712 -5.35 -31.15 -33.94
CA TYR A 712 -5.40 -32.53 -34.45
C TYR A 712 -6.65 -32.82 -35.21
N HIS A 713 -7.82 -32.37 -34.71
CA HIS A 713 -9.08 -32.52 -35.45
C HIS A 713 -9.03 -31.83 -36.82
N SER A 714 -8.49 -30.60 -36.88
CA SER A 714 -8.35 -29.86 -38.14
C SER A 714 -7.38 -30.51 -39.12
N MET A 715 -6.39 -31.28 -38.61
CA MET A 715 -5.45 -32.10 -39.38
C MET A 715 -6.05 -33.48 -39.80
N GLY A 716 -7.23 -33.83 -39.32
CA GLY A 716 -7.92 -35.08 -39.60
C GLY A 716 -7.53 -36.27 -38.70
N ASP A 717 -6.75 -36.05 -37.65
CA ASP A 717 -6.40 -37.06 -36.63
C ASP A 717 -7.37 -36.98 -35.44
N ASP A 718 -8.58 -37.47 -35.65
CA ASP A 718 -9.64 -37.46 -34.65
C ASP A 718 -9.29 -38.31 -33.42
N THR A 719 -8.41 -39.30 -33.54
CA THR A 719 -7.98 -40.15 -32.44
C THR A 719 -7.13 -39.33 -31.46
N GLN A 720 -6.12 -38.61 -31.97
CA GLN A 720 -5.29 -37.71 -31.13
C GLN A 720 -6.09 -36.51 -30.65
N ALA A 721 -7.04 -36.00 -31.42
CA ALA A 721 -7.94 -34.95 -31.01
C ALA A 721 -8.71 -35.34 -29.75
N LEU A 722 -9.40 -36.48 -29.77
CA LEU A 722 -10.17 -36.99 -28.64
C LEU A 722 -9.32 -37.32 -27.43
N TYR A 723 -8.10 -37.82 -27.63
CA TYR A 723 -7.15 -38.06 -26.53
C TYR A 723 -6.81 -36.79 -25.77
N ASN A 724 -6.43 -35.73 -26.50
CA ASN A 724 -6.08 -34.46 -25.88
C ASN A 724 -7.29 -33.75 -25.24
N LEU A 725 -8.45 -33.77 -25.93
CA LEU A 725 -9.68 -33.22 -25.39
C LEU A 725 -10.17 -33.95 -24.13
N MET A 726 -9.94 -35.26 -24.02
CA MET A 726 -10.23 -36.01 -22.80
C MET A 726 -9.39 -35.52 -21.60
N TRP A 727 -8.11 -35.27 -21.81
CA TRP A 727 -7.28 -34.66 -20.76
C TRP A 727 -7.79 -33.27 -20.39
N ALA A 728 -8.09 -32.41 -21.36
CA ALA A 728 -8.69 -31.10 -21.11
C ALA A 728 -9.99 -31.19 -20.30
N GLN A 729 -10.87 -32.17 -20.64
CA GLN A 729 -12.12 -32.42 -19.91
C GLN A 729 -11.85 -32.83 -18.46
N VAL A 730 -11.00 -33.85 -18.23
CA VAL A 730 -10.72 -34.39 -16.89
C VAL A 730 -10.15 -33.30 -15.98
N ILE A 731 -9.23 -32.49 -16.49
CA ILE A 731 -8.64 -31.38 -15.74
C ILE A 731 -9.71 -30.31 -15.44
N SER A 732 -10.50 -29.91 -16.44
CA SER A 732 -11.56 -28.90 -16.27
C SER A 732 -12.66 -29.36 -15.32
N GLU A 733 -13.05 -30.63 -15.35
CA GLU A 733 -14.05 -31.20 -14.41
C GLU A 733 -13.53 -31.18 -12.97
N ARG A 734 -12.24 -31.47 -12.79
CA ARG A 734 -11.62 -31.46 -11.46
C ARG A 734 -11.53 -30.05 -10.85
N ILE A 735 -11.27 -29.03 -11.67
CA ILE A 735 -11.07 -27.64 -11.21
C ILE A 735 -12.42 -26.91 -11.09
N PHE A 736 -13.26 -27.00 -12.11
CA PHE A 736 -14.46 -26.17 -12.25
C PHE A 736 -15.76 -26.95 -12.01
N GLY A 737 -15.71 -28.29 -12.06
CA GLY A 737 -16.91 -29.15 -12.09
C GLY A 737 -17.45 -29.40 -13.48
N ALA A 738 -18.34 -30.42 -13.59
CA ALA A 738 -18.91 -30.86 -14.87
C ALA A 738 -19.85 -29.82 -15.52
N ASP A 739 -20.51 -29.02 -14.69
CA ASP A 739 -21.50 -28.02 -15.13
C ASP A 739 -20.94 -26.70 -15.59
N HIS A 740 -19.63 -26.47 -15.38
CA HIS A 740 -18.97 -25.22 -15.75
C HIS A 740 -19.00 -24.99 -17.28
N PRO A 741 -19.22 -23.76 -17.79
CA PRO A 741 -19.28 -23.45 -19.21
C PRO A 741 -18.05 -23.94 -20.01
N LYS A 742 -16.83 -23.81 -19.47
CA LYS A 742 -15.60 -24.31 -20.12
C LYS A 742 -15.61 -25.82 -20.27
N THR A 743 -15.99 -26.56 -19.21
CA THR A 743 -16.09 -28.03 -19.24
C THR A 743 -17.14 -28.51 -20.27
N ARG A 744 -18.33 -27.89 -20.25
CA ARG A 744 -19.40 -28.21 -21.24
C ARG A 744 -18.96 -27.89 -22.67
N SER A 745 -18.19 -26.84 -22.91
CA SER A 745 -17.67 -26.51 -24.25
C SER A 745 -16.75 -27.60 -24.77
N ILE A 746 -15.81 -28.09 -23.95
CA ILE A 746 -14.92 -29.21 -24.32
C ILE A 746 -15.76 -30.48 -24.65
N MET A 747 -16.74 -30.82 -23.80
CA MET A 747 -17.60 -31.99 -24.02
C MET A 747 -18.38 -31.88 -25.32
N LYS A 748 -18.92 -30.69 -25.66
CA LYS A 748 -19.62 -30.48 -26.95
C LYS A 748 -18.66 -30.65 -28.13
N THR A 749 -17.44 -30.17 -28.05
CA THR A 749 -16.42 -30.38 -29.10
C THR A 749 -16.13 -31.87 -29.30
N MET A 750 -15.90 -32.59 -28.20
CA MET A 750 -15.69 -34.06 -28.27
C MET A 750 -16.87 -34.81 -28.85
N GLU A 751 -18.09 -34.43 -28.50
CA GLU A 751 -19.30 -35.04 -29.04
C GLU A 751 -19.46 -34.77 -30.55
N ALA A 752 -19.13 -33.55 -31.00
CA ALA A 752 -19.13 -33.18 -32.41
C ALA A 752 -18.11 -34.04 -33.21
N ILE A 753 -16.90 -34.20 -32.69
CA ILE A 753 -15.86 -35.04 -33.33
C ILE A 753 -16.28 -36.50 -33.37
N ARG A 754 -16.84 -37.06 -32.27
CA ARG A 754 -17.34 -38.43 -32.25
C ARG A 754 -18.48 -38.69 -33.26
N LYS A 755 -19.33 -37.69 -33.52
CA LYS A 755 -20.40 -37.79 -34.52
C LYS A 755 -19.87 -37.68 -35.96
N SER A 756 -18.72 -37.07 -36.19
CA SER A 756 -18.09 -36.97 -37.51
C SER A 756 -17.20 -38.17 -37.85
N MET A 757 -16.82 -38.97 -36.86
CA MET A 757 -16.07 -40.22 -37.09
C MET A 757 -16.95 -41.27 -37.80
N PRO A 758 -16.38 -41.98 -38.79
CA PRO A 758 -17.11 -43.00 -39.57
C PRO A 758 -17.55 -44.22 -38.75
#